data_942629e8047396301d97f6afe67dd22a
#
_entry.id   942629e8047396301d97f6afe67dd22a
#
_cell.length_a   1.000
_cell.length_b   1.000
_cell.length_c   1.000
_cell.angle_alpha   90.00
_cell.angle_beta   90.00
_cell.angle_gamma   90.00
#
_symmetry.space_group_name_H-M   'P 1'
#
loop_
_entity.id
_entity.type
_entity.pdbx_description
1 polymer ?
#
loop_
_entity_poly.entity_id
_entity_poly.type
_entity_poly.pdbx_seq_one_letter_code
_entity_poly.pdbx_strand_id
1 'polypeptide(L)'
;MRTSEEIYHRVRWDARFDPARFVMGVAQRGTAPKRVPLPRFTPGGEIPWHRVLFFEADGETVWDRSSGVDRIDATDAGRVRAPRRLPSPYFVSRTPHAYSVSEAAWTPVPEDVPPPAPASGPLTLLTWNTLWDRYDSDRIDTARRRPLLLDALRAADADVIALQEAEPALLGLLLSAPWIRENHTFWADPAGRDVADCGLLLLSRLPVREAGLHALGPHKAVAAVVVERAEGPATVAVTHLSSDHSADGAARRDAELTDLATGLGGIEGDVALLGDFNDGGATPQDRLGMPDVWSLVHGADDRTPTFDPSVNPLAAVSSLTGRMSRLDRVLLRSERLRPVSAVLLGDVPAPDGLYVSDHFGVRVELAADATEAEEEDATEEAVAADALRRVAAALPEGRVHPAGSRRMGCALPGADVDLVAALPGAVDPPGVRERLATALPGAVGLREVTGARVPGLRFSLGGLGVDLVTVATGALPPAEAVARRAELGEAAATALSAVSDADAVLTAADPHRAAFVRLAREVKGWARARGLDSAPCGGLPGLAWSVLAARTAHESGNLPPLPLLRQFFATWATWDWRRPVGSGEACGLPLTVLTPTAPVRSCTTQVSEAGRDLVAEELFRAWEILESAADSGPVPHALLCAPPPLHAQHTAWALASVRPGPDEGRLRGRLLALLAALAEAGSPDTRIWPRPLTADDQAGYAIGLGATPPDGHRLVEIGAELLRGIPDASLARVELSALRPTGNPAFALF
;
A
#
# COMPACT_ATOMS: atom_id res chain seq x y z
N MET A 1 -32.36 -21.06 1.08
CA MET A 1 -31.27 -21.97 0.72
C MET A 1 -30.90 -21.73 -0.73
N ARG A 2 -29.63 -21.46 -0.97
CA ARG A 2 -29.09 -21.21 -2.32
C ARG A 2 -29.08 -22.50 -3.17
N THR A 3 -29.07 -22.32 -4.48
CA THR A 3 -28.90 -23.43 -5.43
C THR A 3 -27.43 -23.89 -5.49
N SER A 4 -27.17 -25.10 -5.99
CA SER A 4 -25.80 -25.59 -6.21
C SER A 4 -24.99 -24.71 -7.17
N GLU A 5 -25.66 -24.08 -8.13
CA GLU A 5 -25.05 -23.14 -9.08
C GLU A 5 -24.63 -21.84 -8.38
N GLU A 6 -25.50 -21.27 -7.52
CA GLU A 6 -25.19 -20.07 -6.73
C GLU A 6 -24.03 -20.32 -5.76
N ILE A 7 -23.97 -21.50 -5.12
CA ILE A 7 -22.85 -21.87 -4.24
C ILE A 7 -21.55 -21.98 -5.04
N TYR A 8 -21.58 -22.66 -6.21
CA TYR A 8 -20.41 -22.77 -7.08
C TYR A 8 -19.89 -21.38 -7.49
N HIS A 9 -20.76 -20.52 -7.99
CA HIS A 9 -20.37 -19.17 -8.40
C HIS A 9 -19.88 -18.34 -7.24
N ARG A 10 -20.49 -18.48 -6.06
CA ARG A 10 -20.01 -17.81 -4.86
C ARG A 10 -18.59 -18.27 -4.49
N VAL A 11 -18.33 -19.58 -4.42
CA VAL A 11 -17.00 -20.10 -4.12
C VAL A 11 -15.99 -19.74 -5.21
N ARG A 12 -16.41 -19.75 -6.46
CA ARG A 12 -15.53 -19.49 -7.60
C ARG A 12 -15.14 -18.03 -7.74
N TRP A 13 -16.03 -17.09 -7.40
CA TRP A 13 -15.88 -15.67 -7.69
C TRP A 13 -15.76 -14.77 -6.46
N ASP A 14 -16.01 -15.27 -5.26
CA ASP A 14 -15.83 -14.54 -4.01
C ASP A 14 -14.41 -14.80 -3.48
N ALA A 15 -13.56 -13.79 -3.51
CA ALA A 15 -12.16 -13.86 -3.11
C ALA A 15 -11.93 -14.31 -1.65
N ARG A 16 -12.98 -14.39 -0.84
CA ARG A 16 -12.90 -14.94 0.52
C ARG A 16 -12.77 -16.46 0.56
N PHE A 17 -13.04 -17.16 -0.53
CA PHE A 17 -12.99 -18.61 -0.61
C PHE A 17 -11.84 -19.10 -1.49
N ASP A 18 -11.22 -20.21 -1.10
CA ASP A 18 -10.26 -20.94 -1.90
C ASP A 18 -10.95 -22.12 -2.60
N PRO A 19 -11.22 -22.05 -3.92
CA PRO A 19 -11.89 -23.12 -4.65
C PRO A 19 -11.18 -24.47 -4.54
N ALA A 20 -9.86 -24.50 -4.32
CA ALA A 20 -9.10 -25.76 -4.21
C ALA A 20 -9.44 -26.55 -2.94
N ARG A 21 -9.99 -25.90 -1.93
CA ARG A 21 -10.39 -26.51 -0.65
C ARG A 21 -11.81 -27.10 -0.68
N PHE A 22 -12.55 -26.92 -1.79
CA PHE A 22 -13.93 -27.40 -1.92
C PHE A 22 -14.01 -28.68 -2.75
N VAL A 23 -14.89 -29.58 -2.29
CA VAL A 23 -15.28 -30.81 -2.95
C VAL A 23 -16.78 -30.84 -3.16
N MET A 24 -17.22 -31.20 -4.33
CA MET A 24 -18.62 -31.35 -4.71
C MET A 24 -19.01 -32.83 -4.67
N GLY A 25 -20.12 -33.15 -4.01
CA GLY A 25 -20.74 -34.49 -4.07
C GLY A 25 -21.71 -34.59 -5.23
N VAL A 26 -21.45 -35.48 -6.17
CA VAL A 26 -22.24 -35.66 -7.40
C VAL A 26 -22.97 -37.01 -7.36
N ALA A 27 -24.28 -36.98 -7.57
CA ALA A 27 -25.13 -38.18 -7.59
C ALA A 27 -24.67 -39.20 -8.63
N GLN A 28 -24.55 -40.47 -8.20
CA GLN A 28 -24.33 -41.62 -9.09
C GLN A 28 -25.45 -42.64 -8.89
N ARG A 29 -25.80 -43.38 -9.96
CA ARG A 29 -26.84 -44.42 -9.87
C ARG A 29 -26.34 -45.61 -9.05
N GLY A 30 -27.06 -45.91 -7.95
CA GLY A 30 -26.81 -47.12 -7.15
C GLY A 30 -25.54 -47.16 -6.30
N THR A 31 -24.82 -46.02 -6.18
CA THR A 31 -23.57 -45.91 -5.41
C THR A 31 -23.53 -44.59 -4.62
N ALA A 32 -22.58 -44.50 -3.68
CA ALA A 32 -22.31 -43.26 -2.94
C ALA A 32 -21.96 -42.10 -3.91
N PRO A 33 -22.25 -40.85 -3.56
CA PRO A 33 -21.93 -39.68 -4.39
C PRO A 33 -20.44 -39.62 -4.73
N LYS A 34 -20.12 -39.37 -6.00
CA LYS A 34 -18.75 -39.13 -6.44
C LYS A 34 -18.27 -37.78 -5.91
N ARG A 35 -17.10 -37.76 -5.29
CA ARG A 35 -16.45 -36.53 -4.85
C ARG A 35 -15.61 -35.96 -5.98
N VAL A 36 -15.90 -34.72 -6.37
CA VAL A 36 -15.22 -34.00 -7.46
C VAL A 36 -14.64 -32.71 -6.87
N PRO A 37 -13.33 -32.50 -6.91
CA PRO A 37 -12.74 -31.20 -6.54
C PRO A 37 -13.36 -30.06 -7.36
N LEU A 38 -13.74 -28.98 -6.73
CA LEU A 38 -14.44 -27.86 -7.36
C LEU A 38 -13.67 -27.29 -8.58
N PRO A 39 -12.34 -27.14 -8.56
CA PRO A 39 -11.57 -26.66 -9.72
C PRO A 39 -11.66 -27.58 -10.97
N ARG A 40 -12.01 -28.87 -10.78
CA ARG A 40 -12.18 -29.82 -11.89
C ARG A 40 -13.60 -29.87 -12.44
N PHE A 41 -14.51 -29.12 -11.86
CA PHE A 41 -15.88 -29.05 -12.35
C PHE A 41 -16.01 -27.98 -13.45
N THR A 42 -16.61 -28.37 -14.58
CA THR A 42 -16.88 -27.46 -15.71
C THR A 42 -18.37 -27.18 -15.78
N PRO A 43 -18.81 -25.93 -15.53
CA PRO A 43 -20.20 -25.53 -15.72
C PRO A 43 -20.69 -25.80 -17.16
N GLY A 44 -21.90 -26.36 -17.29
CA GLY A 44 -22.42 -26.73 -18.63
C GLY A 44 -21.79 -27.96 -19.25
N GLY A 45 -20.84 -28.64 -18.57
CA GLY A 45 -20.23 -29.88 -19.02
C GLY A 45 -21.09 -31.12 -18.73
N GLU A 46 -20.45 -32.31 -18.60
CA GLU A 46 -21.13 -33.61 -18.46
C GLU A 46 -21.94 -33.73 -17.14
N ILE A 47 -21.72 -32.90 -16.15
CA ILE A 47 -22.39 -32.94 -14.83
C ILE A 47 -23.38 -31.80 -14.70
N PRO A 48 -24.70 -32.07 -14.87
CA PRO A 48 -25.72 -31.04 -14.69
C PRO A 48 -25.89 -30.67 -13.21
N TRP A 49 -26.26 -29.42 -12.92
CA TRP A 49 -26.44 -28.85 -11.58
C TRP A 49 -27.36 -29.65 -10.65
N HIS A 50 -28.42 -30.27 -11.18
CA HIS A 50 -29.37 -31.06 -10.38
C HIS A 50 -28.74 -32.34 -9.78
N ARG A 51 -27.57 -32.77 -10.31
CA ARG A 51 -26.81 -33.92 -9.78
C ARG A 51 -25.85 -33.56 -8.67
N VAL A 52 -25.59 -32.28 -8.43
CA VAL A 52 -24.77 -31.81 -7.30
C VAL A 52 -25.62 -31.87 -6.03
N LEU A 53 -25.22 -32.69 -5.07
CA LEU A 53 -25.93 -32.97 -3.82
C LEU A 53 -25.43 -32.10 -2.67
N PHE A 54 -24.12 -31.96 -2.55
CA PHE A 54 -23.50 -31.20 -1.44
C PHE A 54 -22.17 -30.55 -1.88
N PHE A 55 -21.76 -29.54 -1.10
CA PHE A 55 -20.43 -28.99 -1.08
C PHE A 55 -19.79 -29.22 0.29
N GLU A 56 -18.57 -29.69 0.32
CA GLU A 56 -17.73 -29.82 1.49
C GLU A 56 -16.48 -28.95 1.33
N ALA A 57 -16.05 -28.36 2.43
CA ALA A 57 -14.75 -27.69 2.51
C ALA A 57 -14.07 -28.11 3.82
N ASP A 58 -12.77 -28.42 3.77
CA ASP A 58 -11.97 -28.84 4.95
C ASP A 58 -12.58 -30.01 5.74
N GLY A 59 -13.37 -30.84 5.09
CA GLY A 59 -14.07 -31.97 5.74
C GLY A 59 -15.43 -31.60 6.36
N GLU A 60 -15.84 -30.32 6.32
CA GLU A 60 -17.13 -29.84 6.79
C GLU A 60 -18.12 -29.70 5.62
N THR A 61 -19.37 -30.18 5.80
CA THR A 61 -20.45 -29.96 4.84
C THR A 61 -20.97 -28.52 4.98
N VAL A 62 -20.65 -27.67 4.00
CA VAL A 62 -21.02 -26.24 3.99
C VAL A 62 -22.34 -25.97 3.30
N TRP A 63 -22.76 -26.87 2.41
CA TRP A 63 -24.06 -26.84 1.76
C TRP A 63 -24.49 -28.25 1.39
N ASP A 64 -25.75 -28.60 1.64
CA ASP A 64 -26.32 -29.91 1.28
C ASP A 64 -27.79 -29.77 0.90
N ARG A 65 -28.11 -30.26 -0.28
CA ARG A 65 -29.44 -30.17 -0.88
C ARG A 65 -30.48 -30.98 -0.10
N SER A 66 -30.11 -32.12 0.45
CA SER A 66 -31.04 -33.08 1.06
C SER A 66 -31.36 -32.69 2.50
N SER A 67 -30.40 -32.22 3.25
CA SER A 67 -30.56 -31.79 4.64
C SER A 67 -30.97 -30.32 4.79
N GLY A 68 -30.88 -29.53 3.72
CA GLY A 68 -31.18 -28.10 3.76
C GLY A 68 -30.09 -27.25 4.39
N VAL A 69 -28.90 -27.80 4.57
CA VAL A 69 -27.73 -27.06 5.09
C VAL A 69 -27.29 -26.01 4.09
N ASP A 70 -27.14 -24.77 4.52
CA ASP A 70 -26.53 -23.66 3.78
C ASP A 70 -25.80 -22.76 4.78
N ARG A 71 -24.55 -23.11 5.07
CA ARG A 71 -23.71 -22.44 6.07
C ARG A 71 -22.48 -21.78 5.45
N ILE A 72 -22.44 -21.64 4.13
CA ILE A 72 -21.25 -21.12 3.42
C ILE A 72 -20.80 -19.75 3.94
N ASP A 73 -21.70 -18.91 4.42
CA ASP A 73 -21.36 -17.62 5.01
C ASP A 73 -21.12 -17.67 6.52
N ALA A 74 -21.54 -18.75 7.17
CA ALA A 74 -21.48 -18.94 8.62
C ALA A 74 -20.36 -19.90 9.06
N THR A 75 -19.48 -20.34 8.13
CA THR A 75 -18.36 -21.22 8.42
C THR A 75 -17.06 -20.63 7.88
N ASP A 76 -15.96 -21.04 8.49
CA ASP A 76 -14.60 -20.71 8.05
C ASP A 76 -14.01 -21.77 7.13
N ALA A 77 -14.73 -22.87 6.92
CA ALA A 77 -14.32 -23.93 6.01
C ALA A 77 -14.26 -23.41 4.57
N GLY A 78 -13.13 -23.65 3.90
CA GLY A 78 -12.88 -23.25 2.51
C GLY A 78 -12.50 -21.79 2.33
N ARG A 79 -12.34 -20.99 3.39
CA ARG A 79 -11.87 -19.61 3.25
C ARG A 79 -10.38 -19.57 2.91
N VAL A 80 -9.97 -18.56 2.13
CA VAL A 80 -8.57 -18.31 1.79
C VAL A 80 -7.80 -18.10 3.08
N ARG A 81 -6.81 -18.94 3.33
CA ARG A 81 -5.83 -18.75 4.40
C ARG A 81 -4.58 -18.17 3.78
N ALA A 82 -4.15 -17.03 4.26
CA ALA A 82 -2.86 -16.50 3.87
C ALA A 82 -1.75 -17.49 4.24
N PRO A 83 -0.72 -17.68 3.41
CA PRO A 83 0.39 -18.57 3.72
C PRO A 83 1.04 -18.15 5.04
N ARG A 84 1.35 -19.16 5.89
CA ARG A 84 1.99 -18.92 7.18
C ARG A 84 3.44 -18.47 6.97
N ARG A 85 3.85 -17.44 7.73
CA ARG A 85 5.24 -16.96 7.74
C ARG A 85 6.13 -17.74 8.68
N LEU A 86 5.58 -18.20 9.82
CA LEU A 86 6.32 -19.05 10.75
C LEU A 86 6.43 -20.47 10.17
N PRO A 87 7.64 -20.92 9.81
CA PRO A 87 7.81 -22.20 9.12
C PRO A 87 7.39 -23.38 10.00
N SER A 88 6.59 -24.27 9.42
CA SER A 88 6.23 -25.57 10.02
C SER A 88 7.10 -26.67 9.37
N PRO A 89 7.59 -27.67 10.13
CA PRO A 89 7.24 -27.98 11.52
C PRO A 89 8.11 -27.29 12.58
N TYR A 90 9.02 -26.37 12.19
CA TYR A 90 9.91 -25.73 13.15
C TYR A 90 9.13 -25.05 14.28
N PHE A 91 8.21 -24.13 13.93
CA PHE A 91 7.32 -23.54 14.92
C PHE A 91 6.03 -24.34 15.10
N VAL A 92 5.77 -24.77 16.32
CA VAL A 92 4.47 -25.27 16.73
C VAL A 92 3.54 -24.09 16.99
N SER A 93 2.42 -24.05 16.27
CA SER A 93 1.45 -22.96 16.35
C SER A 93 0.95 -22.72 17.78
N ARG A 94 0.74 -21.47 18.12
CA ARG A 94 0.06 -21.01 19.33
C ARG A 94 -1.09 -20.11 18.93
N THR A 95 -2.12 -20.06 19.78
CA THR A 95 -3.28 -19.20 19.58
C THR A 95 -3.08 -17.91 20.36
N PRO A 96 -2.99 -16.75 19.70
CA PRO A 96 -2.95 -15.45 20.39
C PRO A 96 -4.27 -15.18 21.09
N HIS A 97 -4.25 -14.45 22.21
CA HIS A 97 -5.43 -14.07 22.97
C HIS A 97 -5.46 -12.56 23.20
N ALA A 98 -6.65 -11.98 23.04
CA ALA A 98 -6.95 -10.59 23.38
C ALA A 98 -8.03 -10.51 24.46
N TYR A 99 -8.04 -9.44 25.24
CA TYR A 99 -9.05 -9.29 26.29
C TYR A 99 -10.38 -8.82 25.70
N SER A 100 -11.43 -9.64 25.87
CA SER A 100 -12.80 -9.31 25.51
C SER A 100 -13.48 -8.58 26.67
N VAL A 101 -13.83 -7.31 26.46
CA VAL A 101 -14.56 -6.51 27.46
C VAL A 101 -15.96 -7.10 27.71
N SER A 102 -16.62 -7.61 26.66
CA SER A 102 -17.97 -8.19 26.76
C SER A 102 -17.99 -9.50 27.55
N GLU A 103 -16.92 -10.30 27.45
CA GLU A 103 -16.80 -11.58 28.18
C GLU A 103 -16.06 -11.44 29.49
N ALA A 104 -15.44 -10.29 29.75
CA ALA A 104 -14.53 -10.02 30.86
C ALA A 104 -13.40 -11.07 30.98
N ALA A 105 -12.91 -11.58 29.84
CA ALA A 105 -11.95 -12.68 29.75
C ALA A 105 -10.98 -12.49 28.57
N TRP A 106 -9.83 -13.17 28.67
CA TRP A 106 -8.92 -13.33 27.57
C TRP A 106 -9.47 -14.41 26.61
N THR A 107 -9.72 -14.04 25.36
CA THR A 107 -10.31 -14.90 24.34
C THR A 107 -9.37 -15.07 23.16
N PRO A 108 -9.41 -16.21 22.46
CA PRO A 108 -8.66 -16.40 21.22
C PRO A 108 -8.92 -15.29 20.21
N VAL A 109 -7.88 -14.77 19.60
CA VAL A 109 -8.01 -13.84 18.47
C VAL A 109 -8.56 -14.63 17.27
N PRO A 110 -9.69 -14.21 16.67
CA PRO A 110 -10.25 -14.90 15.52
C PRO A 110 -9.29 -14.86 14.32
N GLU A 111 -9.00 -16.00 13.71
CA GLU A 111 -8.13 -16.08 12.52
C GLU A 111 -8.72 -15.40 11.28
N ASP A 112 -10.05 -15.24 11.24
CA ASP A 112 -10.80 -14.82 10.04
C ASP A 112 -11.27 -13.36 10.07
N VAL A 113 -11.03 -12.65 11.16
CA VAL A 113 -11.33 -11.22 11.23
C VAL A 113 -10.07 -10.46 10.77
N PRO A 114 -10.14 -9.73 9.64
CA PRO A 114 -9.01 -8.89 9.27
C PRO A 114 -8.71 -7.93 10.43
N PRO A 115 -7.44 -7.86 10.86
CA PRO A 115 -7.06 -6.94 11.92
C PRO A 115 -7.43 -5.51 11.52
N PRO A 116 -7.71 -4.62 12.50
CA PRO A 116 -7.86 -3.21 12.22
C PRO A 116 -6.65 -2.71 11.46
N ALA A 117 -6.86 -1.74 10.55
CA ALA A 117 -5.77 -1.18 9.77
C ALA A 117 -4.65 -0.69 10.71
N PRO A 118 -3.45 -1.26 10.62
CA PRO A 118 -2.37 -0.89 11.51
C PRO A 118 -1.97 0.56 11.29
N ALA A 119 -1.62 1.27 12.37
CA ALA A 119 -1.09 2.61 12.28
C ALA A 119 0.26 2.61 11.54
N SER A 120 0.50 3.63 10.73
CA SER A 120 1.82 3.90 10.15
C SER A 120 2.72 4.50 11.22
N GLY A 121 3.99 4.12 11.23
CA GLY A 121 4.94 4.70 12.16
C GLY A 121 6.11 3.76 12.48
N PRO A 122 7.09 4.23 13.26
CA PRO A 122 8.20 3.40 13.69
C PRO A 122 7.72 2.21 14.53
N LEU A 123 8.40 1.07 14.41
CA LEU A 123 8.18 -0.11 15.22
C LEU A 123 9.04 -0.04 16.48
N THR A 124 8.41 -0.02 17.65
CA THR A 124 9.10 0.00 18.93
C THR A 124 9.10 -1.36 19.59
N LEU A 125 10.29 -1.90 19.89
CA LEU A 125 10.49 -3.21 20.49
C LEU A 125 11.20 -3.06 21.84
N LEU A 126 10.77 -3.86 22.81
CA LEU A 126 11.39 -3.92 24.13
C LEU A 126 11.74 -5.36 24.49
N THR A 127 12.98 -5.61 24.93
CA THR A 127 13.36 -6.85 25.58
C THR A 127 13.82 -6.59 27.02
N TRP A 128 13.44 -7.47 27.94
CA TRP A 128 13.87 -7.37 29.34
C TRP A 128 13.84 -8.73 30.04
N ASN A 129 14.98 -9.16 30.59
CA ASN A 129 15.02 -10.26 31.55
C ASN A 129 14.48 -9.74 32.90
N THR A 130 13.43 -10.38 33.44
CA THR A 130 12.64 -9.87 34.56
C THR A 130 13.07 -10.39 35.93
N LEU A 131 14.12 -11.19 36.00
CA LEU A 131 14.66 -11.86 37.19
C LEU A 131 13.64 -12.78 37.86
N TRP A 132 13.86 -14.09 37.75
CA TRP A 132 13.02 -15.14 38.35
C TRP A 132 12.96 -15.04 39.84
N ASP A 133 11.82 -15.42 40.40
CA ASP A 133 11.57 -15.48 41.85
C ASP A 133 11.86 -16.85 42.47
N ARG A 134 12.37 -17.79 41.69
CA ARG A 134 12.38 -19.22 42.06
C ARG A 134 13.20 -19.59 43.29
N TYR A 135 14.27 -18.85 43.58
CA TYR A 135 15.25 -19.30 44.59
C TYR A 135 15.62 -18.27 45.64
N ASP A 136 15.39 -16.99 45.39
CA ASP A 136 15.94 -15.92 46.19
C ASP A 136 14.96 -14.75 46.47
N SER A 137 13.65 -15.03 46.55
CA SER A 137 12.58 -14.00 46.64
C SER A 137 12.81 -12.96 47.74
N ASP A 138 13.30 -13.38 48.89
CA ASP A 138 13.60 -12.50 50.03
C ASP A 138 14.84 -11.61 49.78
N ARG A 139 15.78 -12.07 48.96
CA ARG A 139 17.02 -11.35 48.64
C ARG A 139 16.85 -10.36 47.48
N ILE A 140 15.92 -10.65 46.58
CA ILE A 140 15.70 -9.86 45.36
C ILE A 140 14.44 -9.01 45.47
N ASP A 141 13.74 -8.98 46.58
CA ASP A 141 12.58 -8.15 46.91
C ASP A 141 11.50 -8.13 45.84
N THR A 142 11.12 -9.30 45.36
CA THR A 142 10.19 -9.48 44.22
C THR A 142 8.88 -8.74 44.40
N ALA A 143 8.33 -8.71 45.59
CA ALA A 143 7.06 -8.04 45.87
C ALA A 143 7.10 -6.54 45.61
N ARG A 144 8.25 -5.88 45.83
CA ARG A 144 8.43 -4.44 45.54
C ARG A 144 8.89 -4.21 44.12
N ARG A 145 9.68 -5.08 43.52
CA ARG A 145 10.18 -4.95 42.12
C ARG A 145 9.07 -5.05 41.10
N ARG A 146 8.13 -5.99 41.26
CA ARG A 146 7.07 -6.23 40.24
C ARG A 146 6.20 -5.02 39.92
N PRO A 147 5.70 -4.22 40.89
CA PRO A 147 5.03 -2.97 40.58
C PRO A 147 5.89 -1.99 39.79
N LEU A 148 7.19 -1.84 40.18
CA LEU A 148 8.12 -0.97 39.47
C LEU A 148 8.34 -1.45 38.02
N LEU A 149 8.42 -2.77 37.82
CA LEU A 149 8.51 -3.36 36.47
C LEU A 149 7.27 -3.04 35.63
N LEU A 150 6.07 -3.18 36.20
CA LEU A 150 4.83 -2.88 35.48
C LEU A 150 4.77 -1.38 35.05
N ASP A 151 5.17 -0.50 35.95
CA ASP A 151 5.23 0.94 35.66
C ASP A 151 6.29 1.26 34.59
N ALA A 152 7.46 0.63 34.65
CA ALA A 152 8.52 0.80 33.67
C ALA A 152 8.11 0.25 32.28
N LEU A 153 7.46 -0.91 32.20
CA LEU A 153 6.94 -1.50 30.97
C LEU A 153 5.87 -0.57 30.33
N ARG A 154 4.98 -0.01 31.16
CA ARG A 154 3.97 0.95 30.68
C ARG A 154 4.62 2.22 30.16
N ALA A 155 5.62 2.76 30.86
CA ALA A 155 6.33 3.98 30.48
C ALA A 155 7.20 3.80 29.23
N ALA A 156 7.66 2.57 28.95
CA ALA A 156 8.44 2.25 27.77
C ALA A 156 7.66 2.44 26.46
N ASP A 157 6.33 2.35 26.51
CA ASP A 157 5.42 2.58 25.38
C ASP A 157 5.85 1.80 24.13
N ALA A 158 6.20 0.50 24.29
CA ALA A 158 6.67 -0.35 23.21
C ALA A 158 5.49 -1.04 22.48
N ASP A 159 5.60 -1.21 21.16
CA ASP A 159 4.62 -1.93 20.35
C ASP A 159 4.65 -3.43 20.62
N VAL A 160 5.85 -3.99 20.83
CA VAL A 160 6.04 -5.36 21.23
C VAL A 160 6.95 -5.44 22.44
N ILE A 161 6.47 -6.11 23.48
CA ILE A 161 7.18 -6.38 24.74
C ILE A 161 7.58 -7.85 24.78
N ALA A 162 8.86 -8.13 24.89
CA ALA A 162 9.46 -9.45 24.93
C ALA A 162 10.20 -9.65 26.25
N LEU A 163 9.67 -10.51 27.13
CA LEU A 163 10.23 -10.75 28.45
C LEU A 163 10.87 -12.13 28.57
N GLN A 164 11.95 -12.21 29.32
CA GLN A 164 12.61 -13.43 29.72
C GLN A 164 12.51 -13.58 31.25
N GLU A 165 12.66 -14.81 31.72
CA GLU A 165 12.45 -15.17 33.11
C GLU A 165 11.06 -14.78 33.64
N ALA A 166 10.08 -14.75 32.74
CA ALA A 166 8.70 -14.51 33.14
C ALA A 166 8.12 -15.76 33.84
N GLU A 167 7.39 -15.51 34.91
CA GLU A 167 6.74 -16.55 35.71
C GLU A 167 5.21 -16.41 35.65
N PRO A 168 4.44 -17.48 35.93
CA PRO A 168 2.98 -17.43 35.96
C PRO A 168 2.42 -16.32 36.87
N ALA A 169 3.10 -15.99 37.96
CA ALA A 169 2.69 -14.92 38.86
C ALA A 169 2.87 -13.51 38.21
N LEU A 170 3.98 -13.28 37.49
CA LEU A 170 4.17 -12.06 36.71
C LEU A 170 3.18 -11.97 35.53
N LEU A 171 2.95 -13.09 34.81
CA LEU A 171 1.94 -13.15 33.78
C LEU A 171 0.56 -12.76 34.31
N GLY A 172 0.14 -13.29 35.47
CA GLY A 172 -1.13 -12.94 36.09
C GLY A 172 -1.26 -11.44 36.41
N LEU A 173 -0.17 -10.82 36.89
CA LEU A 173 -0.13 -9.38 37.14
C LEU A 173 -0.26 -8.58 35.81
N LEU A 174 0.49 -8.94 34.78
CA LEU A 174 0.43 -8.29 33.47
C LEU A 174 -0.97 -8.42 32.83
N LEU A 175 -1.52 -9.65 32.77
CA LEU A 175 -2.84 -9.89 32.19
C LEU A 175 -3.99 -9.24 32.99
N SER A 176 -3.75 -8.85 34.25
CA SER A 176 -4.71 -8.09 35.06
C SER A 176 -4.59 -6.57 34.88
N ALA A 177 -3.48 -6.07 34.37
CA ALA A 177 -3.22 -4.64 34.22
C ALA A 177 -4.17 -4.02 33.18
N PRO A 178 -4.89 -2.91 33.50
CA PRO A 178 -5.86 -2.30 32.58
C PRO A 178 -5.26 -1.93 31.23
N TRP A 179 -4.10 -1.31 31.19
CA TRP A 179 -3.43 -0.87 29.96
C TRP A 179 -3.00 -2.04 29.04
N ILE A 180 -2.75 -3.23 29.61
CA ILE A 180 -2.52 -4.46 28.83
C ILE A 180 -3.83 -4.98 28.25
N ARG A 181 -4.90 -5.06 29.06
CA ARG A 181 -6.22 -5.52 28.62
C ARG A 181 -6.81 -4.67 27.51
N GLU A 182 -6.58 -3.37 27.56
CA GLU A 182 -7.13 -2.42 26.60
C GLU A 182 -6.42 -2.47 25.23
N ASN A 183 -5.11 -2.80 25.22
CA ASN A 183 -4.30 -2.50 24.05
C ASN A 183 -3.42 -3.65 23.55
N HIS A 184 -3.31 -4.79 24.28
CA HIS A 184 -2.34 -5.80 23.92
C HIS A 184 -2.97 -7.17 23.65
N THR A 185 -2.36 -7.86 22.70
CA THR A 185 -2.57 -9.29 22.43
C THR A 185 -1.45 -10.08 23.10
N PHE A 186 -1.82 -11.13 23.83
CA PHE A 186 -0.89 -12.10 24.40
C PHE A 186 -0.66 -13.24 23.41
N TRP A 187 0.57 -13.67 23.23
CA TRP A 187 1.00 -14.58 22.17
C TRP A 187 0.51 -16.03 22.30
N ALA A 188 0.11 -16.49 23.51
CA ALA A 188 -0.20 -17.89 23.82
C ALA A 188 -1.43 -18.04 24.74
N ASP A 189 -1.60 -19.23 25.32
CA ASP A 189 -2.68 -19.50 26.26
C ASP A 189 -2.50 -18.71 27.59
N PRO A 190 -3.47 -17.89 27.99
CA PRO A 190 -3.45 -17.14 29.25
C PRO A 190 -3.32 -18.00 30.49
N ALA A 191 -3.58 -19.32 30.43
CA ALA A 191 -3.28 -20.27 31.51
C ALA A 191 -1.78 -20.38 31.83
N GLY A 192 -0.90 -19.84 30.96
CA GLY A 192 0.50 -19.62 31.21
C GLY A 192 1.38 -20.87 31.22
N ARG A 193 0.95 -21.97 30.61
CA ARG A 193 1.75 -23.22 30.55
C ARG A 193 3.07 -23.02 29.82
N ASP A 194 3.03 -22.40 28.63
CA ASP A 194 4.24 -22.13 27.84
C ASP A 194 5.20 -21.21 28.62
N VAL A 195 4.66 -20.18 29.31
CA VAL A 195 5.47 -19.26 30.14
C VAL A 195 6.12 -20.04 31.32
N ALA A 196 5.38 -20.92 31.97
CA ALA A 196 5.92 -21.73 33.04
C ALA A 196 7.04 -22.69 32.57
N ASP A 197 6.92 -23.19 31.34
CA ASP A 197 7.86 -24.13 30.76
C ASP A 197 9.16 -23.46 30.27
N CYS A 198 9.10 -22.30 29.67
CA CYS A 198 10.26 -21.67 29.03
C CYS A 198 10.62 -20.27 29.53
N GLY A 199 9.79 -19.64 30.35
CA GLY A 199 10.03 -18.30 30.89
C GLY A 199 9.92 -17.17 29.88
N LEU A 200 9.36 -17.41 28.69
CA LEU A 200 9.24 -16.41 27.62
C LEU A 200 7.83 -15.85 27.56
N LEU A 201 7.75 -14.52 27.34
CA LEU A 201 6.48 -13.81 27.24
C LEU A 201 6.54 -12.75 26.14
N LEU A 202 5.52 -12.74 25.28
CA LEU A 202 5.32 -11.72 24.24
C LEU A 202 3.95 -11.05 24.39
N LEU A 203 3.94 -9.72 24.36
CA LEU A 203 2.74 -8.89 24.30
C LEU A 203 2.87 -7.94 23.13
N SER A 204 1.82 -7.74 22.36
CA SER A 204 1.83 -6.85 21.19
C SER A 204 0.63 -5.92 21.18
N ARG A 205 0.86 -4.62 20.97
CA ARG A 205 -0.19 -3.65 20.64
C ARG A 205 -0.60 -3.74 19.17
N LEU A 206 0.32 -4.23 18.32
CA LEU A 206 0.03 -4.46 16.92
C LEU A 206 -0.79 -5.75 16.77
N PRO A 207 -1.67 -5.83 15.76
CA PRO A 207 -2.42 -7.04 15.48
C PRO A 207 -1.49 -8.24 15.26
N VAL A 208 -1.72 -9.33 16.00
CA VAL A 208 -0.94 -10.56 15.85
C VAL A 208 -1.67 -11.50 14.90
N ARG A 209 -1.03 -11.83 13.79
CA ARG A 209 -1.53 -12.75 12.77
C ARG A 209 -1.21 -14.20 13.08
N GLU A 210 0.01 -14.46 13.53
CA GLU A 210 0.52 -15.79 13.84
C GLU A 210 1.32 -15.75 15.13
N ALA A 211 1.26 -16.85 15.86
CA ALA A 211 2.16 -17.10 16.97
C ALA A 211 2.69 -18.54 16.93
N GLY A 212 3.89 -18.75 17.41
CA GLY A 212 4.54 -20.06 17.42
C GLY A 212 5.61 -20.18 18.49
N LEU A 213 5.89 -21.44 18.86
CA LEU A 213 6.92 -21.82 19.82
C LEU A 213 7.76 -22.96 19.25
N HIS A 214 9.08 -22.87 19.42
CA HIS A 214 10.01 -23.97 19.17
C HIS A 214 10.89 -24.20 20.40
N ALA A 215 11.03 -25.46 20.81
CA ALA A 215 11.87 -25.83 21.95
C ALA A 215 13.33 -26.02 21.49
N LEU A 216 14.24 -25.26 22.06
CA LEU A 216 15.70 -25.35 21.80
C LEU A 216 16.38 -26.37 22.72
N GLY A 217 15.71 -26.73 23.83
CA GLY A 217 16.20 -27.66 24.84
C GLY A 217 15.32 -27.63 26.09
N PRO A 218 15.72 -28.33 27.16
CA PRO A 218 15.00 -28.27 28.42
C PRO A 218 14.91 -26.84 28.96
N HIS A 219 13.69 -26.31 29.08
CA HIS A 219 13.38 -24.94 29.53
C HIS A 219 13.98 -23.81 28.64
N LYS A 220 14.42 -24.13 27.43
CA LYS A 220 14.92 -23.19 26.46
C LYS A 220 14.08 -23.26 25.17
N ALA A 221 13.67 -22.11 24.67
CA ALA A 221 12.80 -22.01 23.53
C ALA A 221 13.02 -20.71 22.76
N VAL A 222 12.40 -20.64 21.59
CA VAL A 222 12.12 -19.38 20.88
C VAL A 222 10.61 -19.29 20.70
N ALA A 223 10.02 -18.19 21.16
CA ALA A 223 8.64 -17.82 20.88
C ALA A 223 8.63 -16.72 19.83
N ALA A 224 7.69 -16.77 18.90
CA ALA A 224 7.61 -15.79 17.82
C ALA A 224 6.15 -15.38 17.55
N VAL A 225 5.97 -14.11 17.16
CA VAL A 225 4.72 -13.56 16.65
C VAL A 225 4.96 -12.89 15.30
N VAL A 226 3.98 -12.98 14.41
CA VAL A 226 3.91 -12.16 13.20
C VAL A 226 2.93 -11.04 13.47
N VAL A 227 3.41 -9.81 13.47
CA VAL A 227 2.61 -8.61 13.71
C VAL A 227 2.33 -7.88 12.40
N GLU A 228 1.11 -7.37 12.25
CA GLU A 228 0.71 -6.60 11.08
C GLU A 228 1.06 -5.12 11.27
N ARG A 229 1.62 -4.52 10.21
CA ARG A 229 1.98 -3.10 10.12
C ARG A 229 1.50 -2.53 8.78
N ALA A 230 1.37 -1.22 8.69
CA ALA A 230 0.98 -0.55 7.44
C ALA A 230 1.99 -0.81 6.31
N GLU A 231 3.28 -0.88 6.65
CA GLU A 231 4.39 -1.11 5.72
C GLU A 231 4.61 -2.61 5.41
N GLY A 232 3.77 -3.47 5.96
CA GLY A 232 3.82 -4.93 5.82
C GLY A 232 4.19 -5.64 7.11
N PRO A 233 3.93 -6.95 7.20
CA PRO A 233 4.12 -7.72 8.42
C PRO A 233 5.59 -7.89 8.79
N ALA A 234 5.85 -7.94 10.11
CA ALA A 234 7.16 -8.23 10.69
C ALA A 234 7.07 -9.41 11.67
N THR A 235 8.12 -10.25 11.70
CA THR A 235 8.24 -11.32 12.68
C THR A 235 9.08 -10.82 13.86
N VAL A 236 8.52 -10.92 15.06
CA VAL A 236 9.22 -10.61 16.31
C VAL A 236 9.34 -11.89 17.14
N ALA A 237 10.57 -12.30 17.42
CA ALA A 237 10.87 -13.50 18.18
C ALA A 237 11.60 -13.14 19.48
N VAL A 238 11.41 -13.97 20.52
CA VAL A 238 12.09 -13.85 21.80
C VAL A 238 12.73 -15.16 22.19
N THR A 239 13.94 -15.08 22.75
CA THR A 239 14.65 -16.23 23.28
C THR A 239 15.33 -15.92 24.61
N HIS A 240 15.73 -16.96 25.36
CA HIS A 240 16.62 -16.88 26.51
C HIS A 240 17.54 -18.08 26.47
N LEU A 241 18.81 -17.87 26.08
CA LEU A 241 19.78 -18.94 25.87
C LEU A 241 20.42 -19.42 27.17
N SER A 242 21.08 -20.56 27.09
CA SER A 242 21.74 -21.20 28.24
C SER A 242 22.87 -20.34 28.83
N SER A 243 22.87 -20.16 30.15
CA SER A 243 23.87 -19.39 30.88
C SER A 243 25.09 -20.25 31.22
N ASP A 244 26.18 -19.61 31.64
CA ASP A 244 27.42 -20.26 32.09
C ASP A 244 27.36 -20.79 33.54
N HIS A 245 26.18 -20.76 34.15
CA HIS A 245 25.97 -21.42 35.45
C HIS A 245 26.12 -22.95 35.40
N SER A 246 26.07 -23.53 34.20
CA SER A 246 26.41 -24.93 33.97
C SER A 246 27.73 -25.06 33.21
N ALA A 247 28.51 -26.14 33.50
CA ALA A 247 29.81 -26.37 32.87
C ALA A 247 29.74 -26.54 31.34
N ASP A 248 28.57 -26.87 30.78
CA ASP A 248 28.30 -27.08 29.38
C ASP A 248 27.49 -25.91 28.75
N GLY A 249 27.32 -24.80 29.47
CA GLY A 249 26.50 -23.66 29.03
C GLY A 249 26.89 -23.11 27.68
N ALA A 250 28.18 -22.89 27.43
CA ALA A 250 28.67 -22.40 26.14
C ALA A 250 28.38 -23.37 24.98
N ALA A 251 28.53 -24.69 25.20
CA ALA A 251 28.24 -25.67 24.14
C ALA A 251 26.73 -25.75 23.84
N ARG A 252 25.88 -25.63 24.88
CA ARG A 252 24.43 -25.54 24.69
C ARG A 252 24.04 -24.31 23.91
N ARG A 253 24.57 -23.12 24.25
CA ARG A 253 24.32 -21.89 23.48
C ARG A 253 24.71 -22.02 22.02
N ASP A 254 25.83 -22.65 21.72
CA ASP A 254 26.26 -22.88 20.33
C ASP A 254 25.28 -23.76 19.55
N ALA A 255 24.75 -24.81 20.19
CA ALA A 255 23.72 -25.67 19.61
C ALA A 255 22.38 -24.91 19.46
N GLU A 256 21.95 -24.15 20.46
CA GLU A 256 20.76 -23.32 20.46
C GLU A 256 20.82 -22.26 19.36
N LEU A 257 21.97 -21.60 19.17
CA LEU A 257 22.18 -20.62 18.08
C LEU A 257 22.15 -21.27 16.69
N THR A 258 22.67 -22.50 16.57
CA THR A 258 22.63 -23.24 15.31
C THR A 258 21.22 -23.62 14.93
N ASP A 259 20.41 -24.03 15.90
CA ASP A 259 18.99 -24.35 15.71
C ASP A 259 18.17 -23.10 15.36
N LEU A 260 18.39 -21.98 16.08
CA LEU A 260 17.79 -20.68 15.78
C LEU A 260 18.11 -20.21 14.36
N ALA A 261 19.37 -20.34 13.92
CA ALA A 261 19.79 -19.96 12.55
C ALA A 261 19.00 -20.75 11.50
N THR A 262 18.77 -22.05 11.75
CA THR A 262 17.99 -22.91 10.85
C THR A 262 16.52 -22.46 10.77
N GLY A 263 15.88 -22.23 11.90
CA GLY A 263 14.46 -21.89 11.95
C GLY A 263 14.15 -20.48 11.49
N LEU A 264 14.94 -19.50 11.93
CA LEU A 264 14.74 -18.10 11.53
C LEU A 264 15.20 -17.84 10.09
N GLY A 265 16.18 -18.61 9.58
CA GLY A 265 16.61 -18.52 8.18
C GLY A 265 15.50 -18.81 7.16
N GLY A 266 14.50 -19.61 7.54
CA GLY A 266 13.33 -19.93 6.70
C GLY A 266 12.21 -18.88 6.72
N ILE A 267 12.35 -17.80 7.50
CA ILE A 267 11.34 -16.74 7.58
C ILE A 267 11.66 -15.65 6.55
N GLU A 268 10.72 -15.34 5.69
CA GLU A 268 10.85 -14.26 4.71
C GLU A 268 10.55 -12.88 5.30
N GLY A 269 11.23 -11.84 4.80
CA GLY A 269 11.01 -10.44 5.17
C GLY A 269 11.65 -10.06 6.51
N ASP A 270 11.01 -9.12 7.22
CA ASP A 270 11.57 -8.50 8.43
C ASP A 270 11.49 -9.45 9.63
N VAL A 271 12.62 -9.69 10.27
CA VAL A 271 12.75 -10.54 11.45
C VAL A 271 13.59 -9.81 12.51
N ALA A 272 13.00 -9.61 13.69
CA ALA A 272 13.69 -9.15 14.88
C ALA A 272 13.73 -10.29 15.92
N LEU A 273 14.92 -10.63 16.40
CA LEU A 273 15.11 -11.57 17.49
C LEU A 273 15.62 -10.83 18.73
N LEU A 274 14.85 -10.91 19.79
CA LEU A 274 15.07 -10.25 21.06
C LEU A 274 15.43 -11.28 22.15
N GLY A 275 16.15 -10.87 23.16
CA GLY A 275 16.30 -11.67 24.35
C GLY A 275 17.62 -11.55 25.08
N ASP A 276 17.74 -12.38 26.12
CA ASP A 276 18.98 -12.62 26.86
C ASP A 276 19.73 -13.79 26.19
N PHE A 277 20.81 -13.43 25.50
CA PHE A 277 21.65 -14.41 24.80
C PHE A 277 22.70 -15.07 25.71
N ASN A 278 22.85 -14.61 26.94
CA ASN A 278 23.87 -15.07 27.87
C ASN A 278 25.30 -15.10 27.27
N ASP A 279 25.54 -14.24 26.28
CA ASP A 279 26.81 -14.09 25.56
C ASP A 279 27.15 -12.61 25.37
N GLY A 280 28.21 -12.15 25.99
CA GLY A 280 28.69 -10.76 25.89
C GLY A 280 29.50 -10.46 24.62
N GLY A 281 29.79 -11.47 23.78
CA GLY A 281 30.56 -11.35 22.55
C GLY A 281 29.70 -11.12 21.29
N ALA A 282 30.34 -11.25 20.14
CA ALA A 282 29.68 -11.11 18.83
C ALA A 282 29.05 -12.43 18.33
N THR A 283 29.25 -13.54 19.04
CA THR A 283 28.81 -14.87 18.59
C THR A 283 27.33 -14.96 18.17
N PRO A 284 26.35 -14.39 18.91
CA PRO A 284 24.95 -14.46 18.52
C PRO A 284 24.69 -13.80 17.15
N GLN A 285 25.18 -12.59 16.96
CA GLN A 285 24.97 -11.86 15.69
C GLN A 285 25.67 -12.53 14.51
N ASP A 286 26.88 -13.05 14.72
CA ASP A 286 27.68 -13.69 13.67
C ASP A 286 27.07 -15.04 13.23
N ARG A 287 26.60 -15.86 14.21
CA ARG A 287 25.96 -17.16 13.94
C ARG A 287 24.62 -17.02 13.24
N LEU A 288 23.84 -15.99 13.59
CA LEU A 288 22.52 -15.77 13.04
C LEU A 288 22.55 -14.94 11.75
N GLY A 289 23.67 -14.28 11.44
CA GLY A 289 23.76 -13.33 10.34
C GLY A 289 22.83 -12.13 10.52
N MET A 290 22.55 -11.76 11.78
CA MET A 290 21.65 -10.69 12.14
C MET A 290 22.40 -9.64 12.97
N PRO A 291 22.61 -8.41 12.45
CA PRO A 291 23.31 -7.37 13.18
C PRO A 291 22.55 -6.95 14.45
N ASP A 292 23.31 -6.56 15.49
CA ASP A 292 22.78 -6.04 16.74
C ASP A 292 22.39 -4.57 16.59
N VAL A 293 21.13 -4.27 16.84
CA VAL A 293 20.55 -2.91 16.73
C VAL A 293 21.29 -1.91 17.60
N TRP A 294 21.74 -2.32 18.81
CA TRP A 294 22.53 -1.45 19.67
C TRP A 294 23.83 -0.99 18.98
N SER A 295 24.55 -1.95 18.39
CA SER A 295 25.80 -1.65 17.69
C SER A 295 25.59 -0.82 16.43
N LEU A 296 24.44 -0.95 15.75
CA LEU A 296 24.10 -0.11 14.59
C LEU A 296 23.82 1.34 14.98
N VAL A 297 23.25 1.57 16.17
CA VAL A 297 22.90 2.92 16.66
C VAL A 297 24.10 3.60 17.32
N HIS A 298 24.82 2.90 18.21
CA HIS A 298 25.86 3.48 19.05
C HIS A 298 27.29 3.24 18.55
N GLY A 299 27.43 2.40 17.53
CA GLY A 299 28.72 2.01 16.99
C GLY A 299 29.19 0.63 17.48
N ALA A 300 29.99 -0.04 16.64
CA ALA A 300 30.45 -1.40 16.90
C ALA A 300 31.36 -1.55 18.13
N ASP A 301 31.97 -0.46 18.59
CA ASP A 301 32.87 -0.44 19.75
C ASP A 301 32.17 -0.13 21.07
N ASP A 302 30.87 0.23 21.05
CA ASP A 302 30.10 0.46 22.26
C ASP A 302 29.93 -0.84 23.05
N ARG A 303 30.30 -0.80 24.36
CA ARG A 303 30.26 -1.92 25.27
C ARG A 303 29.34 -1.66 26.47
N THR A 304 28.39 -0.74 26.33
CA THR A 304 27.41 -0.46 27.40
C THR A 304 26.75 -1.75 27.87
N PRO A 305 26.84 -2.10 29.15
CA PRO A 305 26.33 -3.38 29.66
C PRO A 305 24.82 -3.34 29.87
N THR A 306 24.17 -4.49 29.69
CA THR A 306 22.79 -4.73 30.13
C THR A 306 22.73 -5.48 31.47
N PHE A 307 23.87 -6.01 31.91
CA PHE A 307 24.06 -6.70 33.20
C PHE A 307 25.32 -6.15 33.85
N ASP A 308 25.18 -5.46 34.98
CA ASP A 308 26.32 -4.81 35.66
C ASP A 308 26.29 -5.02 37.18
N PRO A 309 27.01 -6.04 37.69
CA PRO A 309 27.13 -6.30 39.11
C PRO A 309 27.85 -5.22 39.93
N SER A 310 28.53 -4.29 39.28
CA SER A 310 29.25 -3.22 39.98
C SER A 310 28.35 -2.08 40.46
N VAL A 311 27.22 -1.89 39.78
CA VAL A 311 26.25 -0.83 40.09
C VAL A 311 24.91 -1.39 40.55
N ASN A 312 24.49 -2.55 40.07
CA ASN A 312 23.22 -3.19 40.38
C ASN A 312 23.40 -4.32 41.42
N PRO A 313 22.93 -4.14 42.66
CA PRO A 313 23.04 -5.14 43.70
C PRO A 313 22.33 -6.46 43.40
N LEU A 314 21.24 -6.42 42.58
CA LEU A 314 20.53 -7.62 42.13
C LEU A 314 21.42 -8.46 41.21
N ALA A 315 22.11 -7.79 40.26
CA ALA A 315 23.07 -8.45 39.38
C ALA A 315 24.26 -9.03 40.18
N ALA A 316 24.65 -8.38 41.26
CA ALA A 316 25.71 -8.92 42.15
C ALA A 316 25.29 -10.22 42.84
N VAL A 317 24.00 -10.47 43.06
CA VAL A 317 23.49 -11.72 43.64
C VAL A 317 23.58 -12.90 42.66
N SER A 318 23.23 -12.65 41.39
CA SER A 318 23.18 -13.67 40.33
C SER A 318 24.52 -13.85 39.58
N SER A 319 25.45 -12.93 39.70
CA SER A 319 26.71 -12.95 38.94
C SER A 319 27.70 -14.02 39.42
N LEU A 320 28.21 -14.83 38.49
CA LEU A 320 29.29 -15.79 38.76
C LEU A 320 30.69 -15.13 38.76
N THR A 321 30.89 -14.06 38.03
CA THR A 321 32.21 -13.50 37.75
C THR A 321 32.40 -12.08 38.27
N GLY A 322 31.33 -11.41 38.68
CA GLY A 322 31.33 -9.99 39.03
C GLY A 322 31.63 -9.03 37.83
N ARG A 323 31.59 -9.54 36.61
CA ARG A 323 31.90 -8.75 35.41
C ARG A 323 30.62 -8.20 34.78
N MET A 324 30.68 -6.97 34.35
CA MET A 324 29.64 -6.37 33.52
C MET A 324 29.66 -6.97 32.11
N SER A 325 28.48 -7.12 31.49
CA SER A 325 28.33 -7.68 30.15
C SER A 325 27.07 -7.16 29.46
N ARG A 326 27.07 -7.08 28.12
CA ARG A 326 25.87 -6.83 27.34
C ARG A 326 25.32 -8.19 26.86
N LEU A 327 24.38 -8.73 27.63
CA LEU A 327 23.77 -10.04 27.41
C LEU A 327 22.47 -9.96 26.63
N ASP A 328 21.71 -8.87 26.86
CA ASP A 328 20.40 -8.62 26.22
C ASP A 328 20.60 -7.87 24.91
N ARG A 329 19.95 -8.35 23.86
CA ARG A 329 20.12 -7.82 22.50
C ARG A 329 18.82 -7.80 21.74
N VAL A 330 18.78 -6.93 20.73
CA VAL A 330 17.82 -6.94 19.62
C VAL A 330 18.61 -7.14 18.34
N LEU A 331 18.48 -8.31 17.74
CA LEU A 331 19.10 -8.65 16.46
C LEU A 331 18.08 -8.45 15.34
N LEU A 332 18.47 -7.79 14.24
CA LEU A 332 17.57 -7.44 13.16
C LEU A 332 18.07 -7.98 11.81
N ARG A 333 17.19 -8.64 11.07
CA ARG A 333 17.33 -8.92 9.64
C ARG A 333 16.17 -8.26 8.91
N SER A 334 16.45 -7.22 8.15
CA SER A 334 15.45 -6.47 7.41
C SER A 334 16.10 -5.73 6.25
N GLU A 335 15.38 -5.64 5.14
CA GLU A 335 15.71 -4.76 4.02
C GLU A 335 14.91 -3.45 4.07
N ARG A 336 13.90 -3.36 4.96
CA ARG A 336 12.95 -2.27 5.03
C ARG A 336 12.97 -1.48 6.33
N LEU A 337 13.54 -2.07 7.40
CA LEU A 337 13.57 -1.46 8.73
C LEU A 337 15.00 -1.04 9.06
N ARG A 338 15.15 0.22 9.47
CA ARG A 338 16.41 0.78 9.97
C ARG A 338 16.31 1.12 11.46
N PRO A 339 17.33 0.84 12.25
CA PRO A 339 17.45 1.34 13.62
C PRO A 339 17.46 2.87 13.67
N VAL A 340 16.61 3.45 14.52
CA VAL A 340 16.57 4.89 14.80
C VAL A 340 17.15 5.19 16.16
N SER A 341 16.77 4.41 17.17
CA SER A 341 17.25 4.58 18.53
C SER A 341 17.35 3.24 19.26
N ALA A 342 18.25 3.18 20.24
CA ALA A 342 18.38 2.09 21.20
C ALA A 342 18.70 2.70 22.57
N VAL A 343 17.93 2.36 23.60
CA VAL A 343 18.11 2.92 24.95
C VAL A 343 17.99 1.84 26.01
N LEU A 344 18.69 2.02 27.13
CA LEU A 344 18.51 1.18 28.30
C LEU A 344 17.32 1.68 29.12
N LEU A 345 16.66 0.73 29.81
CA LEU A 345 15.61 0.98 30.79
C LEU A 345 15.96 0.28 32.10
N GLY A 346 15.66 0.94 33.22
CA GLY A 346 15.94 0.37 34.55
C GLY A 346 17.43 0.34 34.92
N ASP A 347 18.28 1.05 34.22
CA ASP A 347 19.68 1.27 34.51
C ASP A 347 19.90 2.27 35.65
N VAL A 348 18.82 2.97 36.05
CA VAL A 348 18.76 3.83 37.21
C VAL A 348 17.80 3.24 38.24
N PRO A 349 18.20 3.08 39.53
CA PRO A 349 17.33 2.54 40.57
C PRO A 349 16.16 3.48 40.86
N ALA A 350 15.10 2.91 41.45
CA ALA A 350 14.02 3.68 42.06
C ALA A 350 14.55 4.59 43.18
N PRO A 351 13.80 5.62 43.64
CA PRO A 351 14.24 6.55 44.67
C PRO A 351 14.69 5.91 45.98
N ASP A 352 14.25 4.72 46.29
CA ASP A 352 14.64 3.92 47.45
C ASP A 352 15.84 3.02 47.22
N GLY A 353 16.50 3.14 46.05
CA GLY A 353 17.70 2.38 45.69
C GLY A 353 17.43 1.00 45.08
N LEU A 354 16.17 0.62 44.90
CA LEU A 354 15.80 -0.69 44.35
C LEU A 354 15.84 -0.68 42.82
N TYR A 355 16.57 -1.61 42.21
CA TYR A 355 16.52 -1.85 40.78
C TYR A 355 15.31 -2.72 40.38
N VAL A 356 14.83 -2.54 39.18
CA VAL A 356 13.68 -3.27 38.62
C VAL A 356 14.00 -4.75 38.37
N SER A 357 15.19 -5.02 37.87
CA SER A 357 15.71 -6.37 37.58
C SER A 357 17.24 -6.35 37.77
N ASP A 358 17.87 -7.50 37.73
CA ASP A 358 19.33 -7.65 37.64
C ASP A 358 19.87 -7.31 36.24
N HIS A 359 18.99 -7.36 35.22
CA HIS A 359 19.26 -6.88 33.87
C HIS A 359 18.60 -5.52 33.60
N PHE A 360 19.19 -4.75 32.70
CA PHE A 360 18.59 -3.54 32.14
C PHE A 360 17.84 -3.89 30.86
N GLY A 361 16.63 -3.37 30.70
CA GLY A 361 15.83 -3.55 29.50
C GLY A 361 16.45 -2.81 28.31
N VAL A 362 16.28 -3.35 27.12
CA VAL A 362 16.71 -2.71 25.87
C VAL A 362 15.46 -2.37 25.05
N ARG A 363 15.20 -1.06 24.85
CA ARG A 363 14.17 -0.55 23.99
C ARG A 363 14.79 -0.01 22.70
N VAL A 364 14.26 -0.45 21.57
CA VAL A 364 14.70 0.01 20.25
C VAL A 364 13.54 0.59 19.46
N GLU A 365 13.85 1.51 18.58
CA GLU A 365 12.94 2.08 17.61
C GLU A 365 13.46 1.84 16.20
N LEU A 366 12.63 1.26 15.34
CA LEU A 366 12.93 0.89 13.97
C LEU A 366 11.99 1.65 13.04
N ALA A 367 12.51 2.47 12.13
CA ALA A 367 11.73 3.13 11.10
C ALA A 367 11.78 2.31 9.80
N ALA A 368 10.73 2.38 9.00
CA ALA A 368 10.78 1.89 7.64
C ALA A 368 11.78 2.74 6.84
N ASP A 369 12.60 2.08 6.00
CA ASP A 369 13.36 2.78 4.98
C ASP A 369 12.38 3.48 4.05
N ALA A 370 12.46 4.79 3.95
CA ALA A 370 11.86 5.49 2.84
C ALA A 370 12.61 5.05 1.58
N THR A 371 11.90 4.50 0.60
CA THR A 371 12.51 4.23 -0.70
C THR A 371 12.92 5.56 -1.34
N GLU A 372 13.93 5.56 -2.22
CA GLU A 372 14.30 6.77 -2.99
C GLU A 372 13.05 7.42 -3.61
N ALA A 373 12.11 6.60 -4.07
CA ALA A 373 10.83 7.07 -4.62
C ALA A 373 9.92 7.75 -3.58
N GLU A 374 9.91 7.30 -2.31
CA GLU A 374 9.15 7.94 -1.24
C GLU A 374 9.80 9.23 -0.75
N GLU A 375 11.13 9.31 -0.75
CA GLU A 375 11.89 10.53 -0.47
C GLU A 375 11.70 11.58 -1.58
N GLU A 376 11.69 11.15 -2.85
CA GLU A 376 11.37 12.01 -4.00
C GLU A 376 9.92 12.51 -3.92
N ASP A 377 8.94 11.64 -3.62
CA ASP A 377 7.53 12.02 -3.48
C ASP A 377 7.32 13.02 -2.33
N ALA A 378 7.99 12.81 -1.17
CA ALA A 378 7.97 13.74 -0.05
C ALA A 378 8.60 15.10 -0.40
N THR A 379 9.68 15.09 -1.18
CA THR A 379 10.35 16.31 -1.66
C THR A 379 9.47 17.06 -2.65
N GLU A 380 8.84 16.37 -3.60
CA GLU A 380 7.89 16.97 -4.54
C GLU A 380 6.67 17.57 -3.85
N GLU A 381 6.13 16.90 -2.83
CA GLU A 381 4.99 17.41 -2.07
C GLU A 381 5.37 18.68 -1.27
N ALA A 382 6.58 18.74 -0.72
CA ALA A 382 7.11 19.94 -0.08
C ALA A 382 7.24 21.11 -1.07
N VAL A 383 7.73 20.85 -2.30
CA VAL A 383 7.80 21.84 -3.39
C VAL A 383 6.40 22.30 -3.79
N ALA A 384 5.44 21.39 -3.92
CA ALA A 384 4.05 21.71 -4.28
C ALA A 384 3.37 22.58 -3.18
N ALA A 385 3.60 22.25 -1.89
CA ALA A 385 3.11 23.04 -0.77
C ALA A 385 3.75 24.43 -0.73
N ASP A 386 5.03 24.54 -1.05
CA ASP A 386 5.72 25.83 -1.17
C ASP A 386 5.16 26.66 -2.31
N ALA A 387 4.93 26.08 -3.48
CA ALA A 387 4.30 26.75 -4.61
C ALA A 387 2.93 27.33 -4.24
N LEU A 388 2.07 26.53 -3.58
CA LEU A 388 0.76 26.96 -3.10
C LEU A 388 0.88 28.16 -2.14
N ARG A 389 1.78 28.10 -1.13
CA ARG A 389 1.98 29.19 -0.16
C ARG A 389 2.42 30.49 -0.84
N ARG A 390 3.39 30.40 -1.75
CA ARG A 390 3.95 31.57 -2.47
C ARG A 390 2.96 32.17 -3.43
N VAL A 391 2.21 31.36 -4.18
CA VAL A 391 1.12 31.84 -5.05
C VAL A 391 0.04 32.53 -4.21
N ALA A 392 -0.37 31.94 -3.07
CA ALA A 392 -1.34 32.55 -2.18
C ALA A 392 -0.83 33.88 -1.59
N ALA A 393 0.46 33.97 -1.22
CA ALA A 393 1.07 35.21 -0.73
C ALA A 393 1.14 36.30 -1.81
N ALA A 394 1.30 35.93 -3.09
CA ALA A 394 1.28 36.86 -4.20
C ALA A 394 -0.12 37.40 -4.54
N LEU A 395 -1.17 36.69 -4.10
CA LEU A 395 -2.59 37.00 -4.36
C LEU A 395 -3.39 37.12 -3.04
N PRO A 396 -2.99 38.02 -2.10
CA PRO A 396 -3.56 38.07 -0.76
C PRO A 396 -5.03 38.50 -0.72
N GLU A 397 -5.52 39.16 -1.74
CA GLU A 397 -6.93 39.57 -1.88
C GLU A 397 -7.86 38.39 -2.27
N GLY A 398 -7.28 37.31 -2.75
CA GLY A 398 -7.98 36.12 -3.22
C GLY A 398 -7.92 34.92 -2.30
N ARG A 399 -8.45 33.83 -2.78
CA ARG A 399 -8.32 32.50 -2.13
C ARG A 399 -7.76 31.50 -3.15
N VAL A 400 -6.58 30.96 -2.87
CA VAL A 400 -5.94 29.94 -3.70
C VAL A 400 -6.19 28.57 -3.09
N HIS A 401 -6.66 27.66 -3.94
CA HIS A 401 -6.97 26.27 -3.56
C HIS A 401 -6.12 25.30 -4.38
N PRO A 402 -5.53 24.28 -3.77
CA PRO A 402 -5.04 23.13 -4.53
C PRO A 402 -6.23 22.37 -5.11
N ALA A 403 -6.06 21.75 -6.26
CA ALA A 403 -7.05 20.94 -6.95
C ALA A 403 -6.42 19.65 -7.47
N GLY A 404 -7.18 18.87 -8.23
CA GLY A 404 -6.68 17.70 -8.95
C GLY A 404 -6.11 16.60 -8.03
N SER A 405 -5.11 15.90 -8.53
CA SER A 405 -4.57 14.70 -7.91
C SER A 405 -3.86 14.96 -6.58
N ARG A 406 -3.19 16.11 -6.42
CA ARG A 406 -2.52 16.48 -5.16
C ARG A 406 -3.51 16.74 -4.04
N ARG A 407 -4.66 17.41 -4.34
CA ARG A 407 -5.72 17.57 -3.34
C ARG A 407 -6.31 16.24 -2.87
N MET A 408 -6.38 15.25 -3.77
CA MET A 408 -6.84 13.91 -3.46
C MET A 408 -5.77 13.02 -2.79
N GLY A 409 -4.52 13.47 -2.67
CA GLY A 409 -3.39 12.70 -2.16
C GLY A 409 -2.93 11.57 -3.08
N CYS A 410 -3.40 11.53 -4.33
CA CYS A 410 -3.10 10.46 -5.29
C CYS A 410 -2.33 10.97 -6.52
N ALA A 411 -1.48 11.98 -6.35
CA ALA A 411 -0.55 12.43 -7.38
C ALA A 411 0.50 11.34 -7.66
N LEU A 412 0.91 11.23 -8.92
CA LEU A 412 2.07 10.42 -9.32
C LEU A 412 3.34 11.30 -9.29
N PRO A 413 4.52 10.69 -9.17
CA PRO A 413 5.78 11.42 -9.31
C PRO A 413 5.83 12.25 -10.59
N GLY A 414 6.29 13.49 -10.47
CA GLY A 414 6.32 14.47 -11.57
C GLY A 414 4.96 15.03 -11.98
N ALA A 415 3.90 14.82 -11.22
CA ALA A 415 2.58 15.39 -11.53
C ALA A 415 2.55 16.90 -11.30
N ASP A 416 1.87 17.62 -12.20
CA ASP A 416 1.66 19.06 -12.11
C ASP A 416 0.94 19.47 -10.80
N VAL A 417 1.17 20.69 -10.37
CA VAL A 417 0.47 21.34 -9.25
C VAL A 417 -0.72 22.11 -9.80
N ASP A 418 -1.92 21.57 -9.69
CA ASP A 418 -3.15 22.23 -10.12
C ASP A 418 -3.63 23.20 -9.03
N LEU A 419 -3.74 24.49 -9.36
CA LEU A 419 -4.22 25.54 -8.47
C LEU A 419 -5.41 26.28 -9.07
N VAL A 420 -6.38 26.66 -8.23
CA VAL A 420 -7.50 27.52 -8.57
C VAL A 420 -7.49 28.75 -7.64
N ALA A 421 -7.29 29.94 -8.21
CA ALA A 421 -7.36 31.20 -7.50
C ALA A 421 -8.71 31.88 -7.74
N ALA A 422 -9.52 32.02 -6.69
CA ALA A 422 -10.70 32.87 -6.69
C ALA A 422 -10.27 34.30 -6.34
N LEU A 423 -10.51 35.27 -7.22
CA LEU A 423 -10.05 36.66 -7.09
C LEU A 423 -11.25 37.62 -7.10
N PRO A 424 -11.29 38.65 -6.24
CA PRO A 424 -12.39 39.59 -6.19
C PRO A 424 -12.41 40.48 -7.44
N GLY A 425 -13.60 40.97 -7.82
CA GLY A 425 -13.78 41.81 -8.99
C GLY A 425 -13.54 41.10 -10.32
N ALA A 426 -12.96 41.79 -11.27
CA ALA A 426 -12.51 41.24 -12.53
C ALA A 426 -11.05 40.82 -12.48
N VAL A 427 -10.70 39.70 -13.12
CA VAL A 427 -9.31 39.23 -13.19
C VAL A 427 -8.57 40.01 -14.31
N ASP A 428 -7.38 40.49 -14.00
CA ASP A 428 -6.39 41.03 -14.91
C ASP A 428 -5.23 40.02 -15.06
N PRO A 429 -5.23 39.13 -16.09
CA PRO A 429 -4.22 38.10 -16.22
C PRO A 429 -2.78 38.64 -16.36
N PRO A 430 -2.49 39.73 -17.11
CA PRO A 430 -1.18 40.35 -17.13
C PRO A 430 -0.70 40.82 -15.74
N GLY A 431 -1.57 41.49 -14.98
CA GLY A 431 -1.24 41.95 -13.63
C GLY A 431 -1.00 40.80 -12.65
N VAL A 432 -1.77 39.71 -12.75
CA VAL A 432 -1.52 38.49 -11.99
C VAL A 432 -0.16 37.88 -12.34
N ARG A 433 0.17 37.83 -13.63
CA ARG A 433 1.46 37.30 -14.12
C ARG A 433 2.63 38.13 -13.59
N GLU A 434 2.55 39.45 -13.59
CA GLU A 434 3.60 40.34 -13.09
C GLU A 434 3.85 40.16 -11.60
N ARG A 435 2.78 40.03 -10.81
CA ARG A 435 2.87 39.76 -9.36
C ARG A 435 3.51 38.41 -9.10
N LEU A 436 3.13 37.38 -9.81
CA LEU A 436 3.73 36.04 -9.71
C LEU A 436 5.19 36.06 -10.14
N ALA A 437 5.55 36.74 -11.20
CA ALA A 437 6.94 36.89 -11.64
C ALA A 437 7.82 37.51 -10.53
N THR A 438 7.27 38.48 -9.81
CA THR A 438 7.96 39.13 -8.68
C THR A 438 8.06 38.21 -7.45
N ALA A 439 6.98 37.51 -7.12
CA ALA A 439 6.91 36.68 -5.92
C ALA A 439 7.61 35.32 -6.09
N LEU A 440 7.80 34.86 -7.31
CA LEU A 440 8.34 33.53 -7.66
C LEU A 440 9.60 33.67 -8.55
N PRO A 441 10.73 34.23 -8.05
CA PRO A 441 11.93 34.43 -8.83
C PRO A 441 12.55 33.14 -9.41
N GLY A 442 12.18 31.97 -8.87
CA GLY A 442 12.58 30.65 -9.40
C GLY A 442 11.60 30.05 -10.41
N ALA A 443 10.52 30.75 -10.77
CA ALA A 443 9.56 30.26 -11.76
C ALA A 443 10.15 30.36 -13.17
N VAL A 444 10.06 29.26 -13.92
CA VAL A 444 10.53 29.18 -15.31
C VAL A 444 9.33 29.07 -16.24
N GLY A 445 9.36 29.78 -17.37
CA GLY A 445 8.34 29.66 -18.41
C GLY A 445 6.96 30.21 -18.03
N LEU A 446 6.89 31.21 -17.12
CA LEU A 446 5.63 31.84 -16.71
C LEU A 446 4.93 32.50 -17.90
N ARG A 447 3.79 31.94 -18.28
CA ARG A 447 3.00 32.35 -19.44
C ARG A 447 1.51 32.24 -19.18
N GLU A 448 0.76 33.05 -19.91
CA GLU A 448 -0.70 32.97 -19.95
C GLU A 448 -1.17 31.80 -20.83
N VAL A 449 -2.21 31.09 -20.40
CA VAL A 449 -2.86 30.04 -21.18
C VAL A 449 -3.92 30.69 -22.04
N THR A 450 -3.64 30.80 -23.35
CA THR A 450 -4.55 31.41 -24.34
C THR A 450 -5.55 30.37 -24.86
N GLY A 451 -6.81 30.81 -25.07
CA GLY A 451 -7.88 29.94 -25.60
C GLY A 451 -8.61 29.05 -24.58
N ALA A 452 -8.25 29.14 -23.30
CA ALA A 452 -9.00 28.49 -22.24
C ALA A 452 -10.32 29.27 -21.95
N ARG A 453 -11.34 28.53 -21.46
CA ARG A 453 -12.66 29.13 -21.07
C ARG A 453 -12.52 30.11 -19.89
N VAL A 454 -11.53 29.90 -19.06
CA VAL A 454 -11.18 30.73 -17.89
C VAL A 454 -9.70 31.04 -17.98
N PRO A 455 -9.27 32.30 -17.72
CA PRO A 455 -7.86 32.69 -17.78
C PRO A 455 -7.01 31.84 -16.84
N GLY A 456 -5.82 31.47 -17.27
CA GLY A 456 -4.88 30.68 -16.48
C GLY A 456 -3.44 31.05 -16.77
N LEU A 457 -2.55 30.62 -15.91
CA LEU A 457 -1.12 30.78 -16.01
C LEU A 457 -0.44 29.43 -15.87
N ARG A 458 0.59 29.18 -16.64
CA ARG A 458 1.41 27.98 -16.55
C ARG A 458 2.87 28.35 -16.37
N PHE A 459 3.56 27.67 -15.46
CA PHE A 459 4.99 27.84 -15.19
C PHE A 459 5.56 26.56 -14.55
N SER A 460 6.88 26.51 -14.39
CA SER A 460 7.53 25.45 -13.63
C SER A 460 8.22 26.06 -12.40
N LEU A 461 8.14 25.37 -11.26
CA LEU A 461 8.80 25.76 -10.01
C LEU A 461 9.38 24.51 -9.34
N GLY A 462 10.69 24.56 -9.03
CA GLY A 462 11.37 23.42 -8.41
C GLY A 462 11.30 22.12 -9.22
N GLY A 463 11.23 22.21 -10.55
CA GLY A 463 11.09 21.06 -11.44
C GLY A 463 9.63 20.64 -11.72
N LEU A 464 8.67 21.05 -10.89
CA LEU A 464 7.25 20.73 -11.07
C LEU A 464 6.54 21.76 -11.97
N GLY A 465 5.67 21.29 -12.85
CA GLY A 465 4.72 22.12 -13.58
C GLY A 465 3.65 22.69 -12.64
N VAL A 466 3.27 23.95 -12.80
CA VAL A 466 2.18 24.59 -12.05
C VAL A 466 1.15 25.13 -13.03
N ASP A 467 -0.07 24.65 -12.91
CA ASP A 467 -1.24 25.12 -13.65
C ASP A 467 -2.14 25.93 -12.71
N LEU A 468 -2.15 27.25 -12.87
CA LEU A 468 -2.96 28.17 -12.10
C LEU A 468 -4.14 28.69 -12.92
N VAL A 469 -5.35 28.31 -12.55
CA VAL A 469 -6.58 28.88 -13.11
C VAL A 469 -7.03 30.05 -12.23
N THR A 470 -7.38 31.19 -12.85
CA THR A 470 -7.82 32.39 -12.13
C THR A 470 -9.31 32.65 -12.40
N VAL A 471 -10.12 32.71 -11.35
CA VAL A 471 -11.57 32.88 -11.42
C VAL A 471 -11.96 34.23 -10.82
N ALA A 472 -12.64 35.04 -11.63
CA ALA A 472 -13.25 36.31 -11.18
C ALA A 472 -14.50 36.02 -10.33
N THR A 473 -14.55 36.53 -9.11
CA THR A 473 -15.71 36.34 -8.21
C THR A 473 -16.65 37.54 -8.18
N GLY A 474 -16.32 38.62 -8.90
CA GLY A 474 -17.12 39.83 -8.87
C GLY A 474 -17.25 40.40 -7.46
N ALA A 475 -18.50 40.54 -6.99
CA ALA A 475 -18.80 40.99 -5.64
C ALA A 475 -18.84 39.83 -4.58
N LEU A 476 -18.76 38.57 -5.03
CA LEU A 476 -18.79 37.43 -4.12
C LEU A 476 -17.44 37.31 -3.40
N PRO A 477 -17.43 37.14 -2.05
CA PRO A 477 -16.19 36.93 -1.30
C PRO A 477 -15.43 35.70 -1.83
N PRO A 478 -14.12 35.80 -2.13
CA PRO A 478 -13.33 34.68 -2.64
C PRO A 478 -13.38 33.40 -1.78
N ALA A 479 -13.53 33.55 -0.46
CA ALA A 479 -13.65 32.42 0.45
C ALA A 479 -14.95 31.60 0.27
N GLU A 480 -16.00 32.21 -0.28
CA GLU A 480 -17.31 31.57 -0.54
C GLU A 480 -17.41 31.04 -1.97
N ALA A 481 -16.46 31.36 -2.85
CA ALA A 481 -16.54 31.13 -4.30
C ALA A 481 -16.74 29.64 -4.65
N VAL A 482 -16.07 28.72 -3.97
CA VAL A 482 -16.21 27.27 -4.22
C VAL A 482 -17.61 26.78 -3.83
N ALA A 483 -18.13 27.20 -2.69
CA ALA A 483 -19.47 26.80 -2.20
C ALA A 483 -20.59 27.42 -3.04
N ARG A 484 -20.43 28.68 -3.48
CA ARG A 484 -21.44 29.44 -4.22
C ARG A 484 -21.11 29.59 -5.71
N ARG A 485 -20.31 28.69 -6.26
CA ARG A 485 -19.82 28.75 -7.64
C ARG A 485 -20.92 28.84 -8.71
N ALA A 486 -22.10 28.30 -8.42
CA ALA A 486 -23.25 28.39 -9.35
C ALA A 486 -23.68 29.82 -9.66
N GLU A 487 -23.34 30.78 -8.81
CA GLU A 487 -23.66 32.21 -9.00
C GLU A 487 -22.69 32.94 -9.94
N LEU A 488 -21.54 32.32 -10.27
CA LEU A 488 -20.44 32.92 -11.01
C LEU A 488 -20.47 32.65 -12.52
N GLY A 489 -21.52 31.99 -13.00
CA GLY A 489 -21.64 31.57 -14.39
C GLY A 489 -20.91 30.25 -14.69
N GLU A 490 -21.24 29.62 -15.84
CA GLU A 490 -20.86 28.25 -16.18
C GLU A 490 -19.34 28.01 -16.20
N ALA A 491 -18.57 28.90 -16.81
CA ALA A 491 -17.13 28.73 -16.94
C ALA A 491 -16.42 28.81 -15.57
N ALA A 492 -16.80 29.79 -14.75
CA ALA A 492 -16.27 29.93 -13.39
C ALA A 492 -16.68 28.79 -12.48
N ALA A 493 -17.96 28.37 -12.54
CA ALA A 493 -18.47 27.23 -11.79
C ALA A 493 -17.74 25.93 -12.15
N THR A 494 -17.46 25.72 -13.43
CA THR A 494 -16.68 24.57 -13.91
C THR A 494 -15.24 24.59 -13.40
N ALA A 495 -14.57 25.73 -13.41
CA ALA A 495 -13.20 25.84 -12.91
C ALA A 495 -13.13 25.59 -11.39
N LEU A 496 -14.05 26.19 -10.63
CA LEU A 496 -14.12 25.98 -9.16
C LEU A 496 -14.56 24.58 -8.76
N SER A 497 -15.32 23.87 -9.63
CA SER A 497 -15.73 22.51 -9.34
C SER A 497 -14.53 21.54 -9.23
N ALA A 498 -13.37 21.85 -9.82
CA ALA A 498 -12.16 21.05 -9.66
C ALA A 498 -11.75 20.85 -8.18
N VAL A 499 -12.05 21.85 -7.35
CA VAL A 499 -11.81 21.78 -5.90
C VAL A 499 -12.84 20.87 -5.23
N SER A 500 -14.14 21.12 -5.47
CA SER A 500 -15.22 20.34 -4.86
C SER A 500 -15.33 18.91 -5.41
N ASP A 501 -14.95 18.67 -6.67
CA ASP A 501 -14.89 17.32 -7.25
C ASP A 501 -13.83 16.49 -6.56
N ALA A 502 -12.66 17.05 -6.25
CA ALA A 502 -11.62 16.37 -5.48
C ALA A 502 -12.08 16.02 -4.05
N ASP A 503 -12.74 16.95 -3.35
CA ASP A 503 -13.29 16.72 -2.02
C ASP A 503 -14.40 15.65 -2.04
N ALA A 504 -15.26 15.66 -3.04
CA ALA A 504 -16.34 14.70 -3.19
C ALA A 504 -15.80 13.28 -3.50
N VAL A 505 -14.73 13.16 -4.30
CA VAL A 505 -14.04 11.87 -4.53
C VAL A 505 -13.49 11.32 -3.22
N LEU A 506 -12.84 12.16 -2.40
CA LEU A 506 -12.34 11.75 -1.10
C LEU A 506 -13.47 11.31 -0.16
N THR A 507 -14.58 12.06 -0.13
CA THR A 507 -15.76 11.72 0.68
C THR A 507 -16.42 10.42 0.20
N ALA A 508 -16.48 10.20 -1.12
CA ALA A 508 -17.01 8.95 -1.68
C ALA A 508 -16.15 7.73 -1.34
N ALA A 509 -14.86 7.92 -1.05
CA ALA A 509 -13.96 6.86 -0.62
C ALA A 509 -13.98 6.58 0.89
N ASP A 510 -14.60 7.46 1.71
CA ASP A 510 -14.69 7.24 3.17
C ASP A 510 -15.53 5.99 3.52
N PRO A 511 -15.16 5.21 4.53
CA PRO A 511 -14.00 5.36 5.44
C PRO A 511 -12.67 4.79 4.90
N HIS A 512 -12.61 4.37 3.64
CA HIS A 512 -11.48 3.64 3.04
C HIS A 512 -10.48 4.55 2.28
N ARG A 513 -10.32 5.81 2.72
CA ARG A 513 -9.48 6.82 2.05
C ARG A 513 -8.05 6.36 1.76
N ALA A 514 -7.37 5.70 2.69
CA ALA A 514 -6.01 5.21 2.50
C ALA A 514 -5.93 4.12 1.40
N ALA A 515 -6.91 3.22 1.35
CA ALA A 515 -7.03 2.21 0.31
C ALA A 515 -7.29 2.86 -1.06
N PHE A 516 -8.16 3.87 -1.12
CA PHE A 516 -8.40 4.66 -2.32
C PHE A 516 -7.13 5.32 -2.85
N VAL A 517 -6.36 6.00 -1.99
CA VAL A 517 -5.14 6.73 -2.40
C VAL A 517 -4.13 5.76 -3.04
N ARG A 518 -3.89 4.62 -2.41
CA ARG A 518 -3.01 3.57 -2.96
C ARG A 518 -3.52 3.05 -4.30
N LEU A 519 -4.78 2.61 -4.34
CA LEU A 519 -5.40 2.10 -5.56
C LEU A 519 -5.36 3.13 -6.71
N ALA A 520 -5.69 4.39 -6.43
CA ALA A 520 -5.69 5.44 -7.44
C ALA A 520 -4.29 5.70 -7.99
N ARG A 521 -3.23 5.66 -7.15
CA ARG A 521 -1.83 5.77 -7.60
C ARG A 521 -1.45 4.60 -8.49
N GLU A 522 -1.73 3.36 -8.07
CA GLU A 522 -1.42 2.15 -8.85
C GLU A 522 -2.13 2.15 -10.21
N VAL A 523 -3.44 2.43 -10.23
CA VAL A 523 -4.23 2.47 -11.46
C VAL A 523 -3.77 3.58 -12.40
N LYS A 524 -3.47 4.77 -11.89
CA LYS A 524 -2.93 5.87 -12.70
C LYS A 524 -1.53 5.57 -13.22
N GLY A 525 -0.67 4.93 -12.41
CA GLY A 525 0.65 4.45 -12.81
C GLY A 525 0.55 3.46 -13.97
N TRP A 526 -0.33 2.48 -13.84
CA TRP A 526 -0.64 1.53 -14.90
C TRP A 526 -1.19 2.23 -16.15
N ALA A 527 -2.19 3.11 -16.02
CA ALA A 527 -2.75 3.84 -17.13
C ALA A 527 -1.69 4.70 -17.86
N ARG A 528 -0.77 5.32 -17.10
CA ARG A 528 0.38 6.06 -17.61
C ARG A 528 1.33 5.15 -18.39
N ALA A 529 1.67 3.99 -17.86
CA ALA A 529 2.54 3.02 -18.51
C ALA A 529 1.93 2.47 -19.82
N ARG A 530 0.60 2.33 -19.84
CA ARG A 530 -0.15 1.85 -21.01
C ARG A 530 -0.56 2.95 -21.99
N GLY A 531 -0.28 4.23 -21.69
CA GLY A 531 -0.63 5.36 -22.55
C GLY A 531 -2.13 5.69 -22.58
N LEU A 532 -2.84 5.40 -21.49
CA LEU A 532 -4.29 5.60 -21.35
C LEU A 532 -4.66 6.83 -20.51
N ASP A 533 -3.69 7.61 -20.06
CA ASP A 533 -3.84 8.71 -19.10
C ASP A 533 -3.99 10.10 -19.73
N SER A 534 -4.16 10.17 -21.06
CA SER A 534 -4.20 11.44 -21.79
C SER A 534 -5.48 11.59 -22.60
N ALA A 535 -6.39 12.45 -22.13
CA ALA A 535 -7.62 12.76 -22.86
C ALA A 535 -7.39 13.31 -24.27
N PRO A 536 -6.43 14.23 -24.54
CA PRO A 536 -6.13 14.65 -25.90
C PRO A 536 -5.68 13.54 -26.85
N CYS A 537 -5.18 12.43 -26.31
CA CYS A 537 -4.78 11.25 -27.08
C CYS A 537 -5.85 10.14 -27.09
N GLY A 538 -7.07 10.44 -26.64
CA GLY A 538 -8.20 9.50 -26.61
C GLY A 538 -8.27 8.61 -25.36
N GLY A 539 -7.40 8.80 -24.36
CA GLY A 539 -7.43 8.13 -23.07
C GLY A 539 -8.35 8.80 -22.03
N LEU A 540 -8.34 8.30 -20.80
CA LEU A 540 -9.12 8.87 -19.70
C LEU A 540 -8.32 9.92 -18.93
N PRO A 541 -8.96 11.03 -18.51
CA PRO A 541 -8.32 12.01 -17.63
C PRO A 541 -8.13 11.47 -16.21
N GLY A 542 -7.18 12.04 -15.45
CA GLY A 542 -6.86 11.61 -14.09
C GLY A 542 -8.06 11.61 -13.14
N LEU A 543 -9.02 12.52 -13.30
CA LEU A 543 -10.25 12.55 -12.51
C LEU A 543 -11.11 11.31 -12.77
N ALA A 544 -11.25 10.85 -14.01
CA ALA A 544 -12.00 9.64 -14.32
C ALA A 544 -11.40 8.43 -13.61
N TRP A 545 -10.08 8.22 -13.69
CA TRP A 545 -9.41 7.16 -12.97
C TRP A 545 -9.61 7.24 -11.44
N SER A 546 -9.60 8.46 -10.89
CA SER A 546 -9.84 8.66 -9.46
C SER A 546 -11.28 8.33 -9.05
N VAL A 547 -12.29 8.68 -9.86
CA VAL A 547 -13.71 8.32 -9.62
C VAL A 547 -13.91 6.80 -9.65
N LEU A 548 -13.30 6.11 -10.63
CA LEU A 548 -13.36 4.64 -10.72
C LEU A 548 -12.72 3.99 -9.50
N ALA A 549 -11.53 4.47 -9.09
CA ALA A 549 -10.82 3.95 -7.93
C ALA A 549 -11.56 4.20 -6.61
N ALA A 550 -12.15 5.39 -6.41
CA ALA A 550 -12.90 5.73 -5.21
C ALA A 550 -14.14 4.84 -5.05
N ARG A 551 -14.87 4.62 -6.16
CA ARG A 551 -16.02 3.73 -6.15
C ARG A 551 -15.62 2.29 -5.82
N THR A 552 -14.55 1.78 -6.43
CA THR A 552 -14.06 0.43 -6.13
C THR A 552 -13.64 0.31 -4.66
N ALA A 553 -12.88 1.27 -4.13
CA ALA A 553 -12.45 1.25 -2.72
C ALA A 553 -13.64 1.27 -1.75
N HIS A 554 -14.66 2.08 -2.05
CA HIS A 554 -15.89 2.14 -1.25
C HIS A 554 -16.68 0.82 -1.27
N GLU A 555 -16.93 0.27 -2.48
CA GLU A 555 -17.73 -0.96 -2.67
C GLU A 555 -17.01 -2.22 -2.17
N SER A 556 -15.67 -2.23 -2.18
CA SER A 556 -14.86 -3.38 -1.79
C SER A 556 -14.53 -3.43 -0.29
N GLY A 557 -14.76 -2.34 0.44
CA GLY A 557 -14.40 -2.26 1.85
C GLY A 557 -12.90 -2.30 2.09
N ASN A 558 -12.48 -2.94 3.18
CA ASN A 558 -11.07 -2.95 3.63
C ASN A 558 -10.26 -4.11 3.04
N LEU A 559 -10.30 -4.29 1.71
CA LEU A 559 -9.46 -5.30 1.05
C LEU A 559 -7.98 -4.92 1.12
N PRO A 560 -7.07 -5.93 1.25
CA PRO A 560 -5.63 -5.72 1.07
C PRO A 560 -5.31 -5.16 -0.33
N PRO A 561 -4.12 -4.54 -0.52
CA PRO A 561 -3.77 -3.84 -1.76
C PRO A 561 -3.98 -4.67 -3.03
N LEU A 562 -3.41 -5.87 -3.10
CA LEU A 562 -3.49 -6.72 -4.29
C LEU A 562 -4.90 -7.25 -4.59
N PRO A 563 -5.67 -7.79 -3.63
CA PRO A 563 -7.09 -8.08 -3.80
C PRO A 563 -7.91 -6.87 -4.25
N LEU A 564 -7.63 -5.66 -3.73
CA LEU A 564 -8.32 -4.44 -4.12
C LEU A 564 -8.01 -4.05 -5.57
N LEU A 565 -6.74 -4.14 -5.99
CA LEU A 565 -6.32 -3.89 -7.37
C LEU A 565 -6.98 -4.90 -8.33
N ARG A 566 -7.03 -6.17 -7.95
CA ARG A 566 -7.71 -7.23 -8.71
C ARG A 566 -9.20 -6.94 -8.85
N GLN A 567 -9.86 -6.53 -7.77
CA GLN A 567 -11.27 -6.15 -7.78
C GLN A 567 -11.53 -4.95 -8.69
N PHE A 568 -10.61 -3.97 -8.72
CA PHE A 568 -10.70 -2.84 -9.65
C PHE A 568 -10.73 -3.32 -11.09
N PHE A 569 -9.75 -4.11 -11.51
CA PHE A 569 -9.70 -4.58 -12.90
C PHE A 569 -10.85 -5.53 -13.23
N ALA A 570 -11.26 -6.42 -12.34
CA ALA A 570 -12.42 -7.29 -12.53
C ALA A 570 -13.71 -6.50 -12.73
N THR A 571 -13.94 -5.47 -11.94
CA THR A 571 -15.14 -4.62 -12.02
C THR A 571 -15.17 -3.87 -13.36
N TRP A 572 -14.09 -3.20 -13.71
CA TRP A 572 -14.07 -2.28 -14.86
C TRP A 572 -13.81 -2.98 -16.20
N ALA A 573 -13.17 -4.15 -16.23
CA ALA A 573 -13.08 -4.99 -17.42
C ALA A 573 -14.43 -5.52 -17.89
N THR A 574 -15.35 -5.76 -16.95
CA THR A 574 -16.68 -6.31 -17.22
C THR A 574 -17.80 -5.25 -17.24
N TRP A 575 -17.44 -3.97 -17.01
CA TRP A 575 -18.42 -2.88 -16.98
C TRP A 575 -19.03 -2.64 -18.36
N ASP A 576 -20.36 -2.49 -18.41
CA ASP A 576 -21.03 -2.02 -19.63
C ASP A 576 -20.82 -0.51 -19.79
N TRP A 577 -19.82 -0.12 -20.57
CA TRP A 577 -19.44 1.28 -20.76
C TRP A 577 -20.49 2.16 -21.45
N ARG A 578 -21.60 1.58 -21.94
CA ARG A 578 -22.78 2.34 -22.35
C ARG A 578 -23.55 2.92 -21.15
N ARG A 579 -23.32 2.39 -19.96
CA ARG A 579 -23.89 2.89 -18.70
C ARG A 579 -22.94 3.94 -18.11
N PRO A 580 -23.45 5.11 -17.71
CA PRO A 580 -22.61 6.13 -17.08
C PRO A 580 -22.11 5.65 -15.71
N VAL A 581 -20.91 6.08 -15.36
CA VAL A 581 -20.35 5.95 -14.01
C VAL A 581 -20.58 7.26 -13.28
N GLY A 582 -21.30 7.21 -12.16
CA GLY A 582 -21.71 8.37 -11.36
C GLY A 582 -23.21 8.59 -11.36
N SER A 583 -23.69 9.62 -10.66
CA SER A 583 -25.11 9.95 -10.51
C SER A 583 -25.56 10.94 -11.56
N GLY A 584 -26.19 10.46 -12.63
CA GLY A 584 -26.70 11.29 -13.73
C GLY A 584 -27.14 10.45 -14.93
N GLU A 585 -27.66 11.12 -15.95
CA GLU A 585 -28.11 10.47 -17.19
C GLU A 585 -26.93 10.24 -18.15
N ALA A 586 -27.08 9.23 -19.01
CA ALA A 586 -26.14 8.97 -20.08
C ALA A 586 -26.13 10.13 -21.09
N CYS A 587 -24.93 10.65 -21.43
CA CYS A 587 -24.78 11.78 -22.32
C CYS A 587 -24.71 11.38 -23.81
N GLY A 588 -25.01 10.11 -24.17
CA GLY A 588 -24.85 9.61 -25.54
C GLY A 588 -23.41 9.49 -26.01
N LEU A 589 -22.43 9.58 -25.09
CA LEU A 589 -21.00 9.42 -25.36
C LEU A 589 -20.62 7.94 -25.33
N PRO A 590 -19.57 7.54 -26.07
CA PRO A 590 -19.10 6.14 -26.07
C PRO A 590 -18.71 5.61 -24.69
N LEU A 591 -18.16 6.49 -23.84
CA LEU A 591 -17.78 6.22 -22.44
C LEU A 591 -18.09 7.44 -21.60
N THR A 592 -18.88 7.28 -20.53
CA THR A 592 -19.27 8.39 -19.67
C THR A 592 -18.86 8.14 -18.23
N VAL A 593 -17.94 8.97 -17.72
CA VAL A 593 -17.65 9.11 -16.29
C VAL A 593 -18.05 10.53 -15.88
N LEU A 594 -18.95 10.64 -14.92
CA LEU A 594 -19.51 11.91 -14.48
C LEU A 594 -18.69 12.51 -13.35
N THR A 595 -18.59 13.84 -13.33
CA THR A 595 -18.01 14.57 -12.19
C THR A 595 -18.94 14.45 -10.99
N PRO A 596 -18.40 14.31 -9.76
CA PRO A 596 -19.22 14.04 -8.58
C PRO A 596 -20.02 15.24 -8.08
N THR A 597 -19.65 16.48 -8.48
CA THR A 597 -20.33 17.69 -8.00
C THR A 597 -20.95 18.52 -9.12
N ALA A 598 -21.91 19.38 -8.78
CA ALA A 598 -22.51 20.30 -9.72
C ALA A 598 -21.55 21.44 -10.13
N PRO A 599 -21.55 21.85 -11.42
CA PRO A 599 -22.34 21.30 -12.51
C PRO A 599 -21.87 19.90 -12.92
N VAL A 600 -22.75 18.89 -12.80
CA VAL A 600 -22.42 17.52 -13.20
C VAL A 600 -22.23 17.47 -14.71
N ARG A 601 -21.08 16.94 -15.13
CA ARG A 601 -20.70 16.83 -16.54
C ARG A 601 -19.86 15.57 -16.76
N SER A 602 -19.81 15.10 -18.00
CA SER A 602 -18.85 14.04 -18.34
C SER A 602 -17.42 14.60 -18.32
N CYS A 603 -16.52 13.94 -17.62
CA CYS A 603 -15.07 14.23 -17.69
C CYS A 603 -14.39 13.44 -18.84
N THR A 604 -15.13 12.61 -19.58
CA THR A 604 -14.64 11.73 -20.65
C THR A 604 -15.17 12.12 -22.04
N THR A 605 -15.51 13.38 -22.25
CA THR A 605 -16.08 13.89 -23.50
C THR A 605 -15.17 13.72 -24.73
N GLN A 606 -13.87 13.47 -24.52
CA GLN A 606 -12.87 13.32 -25.59
C GLN A 606 -12.63 11.86 -25.99
N VAL A 607 -13.32 10.90 -25.35
CA VAL A 607 -13.15 9.47 -25.63
C VAL A 607 -14.03 9.08 -26.82
N SER A 608 -13.41 8.57 -27.88
CA SER A 608 -14.08 8.00 -29.05
C SER A 608 -14.53 6.55 -28.79
N GLU A 609 -15.25 5.94 -29.73
CA GLU A 609 -15.58 4.51 -29.68
C GLU A 609 -14.31 3.64 -29.65
N ALA A 610 -13.34 3.93 -30.52
CA ALA A 610 -12.04 3.23 -30.53
C ALA A 610 -11.27 3.44 -29.21
N GLY A 611 -11.33 4.64 -28.60
CA GLY A 611 -10.75 4.90 -27.29
C GLY A 611 -11.42 4.11 -26.16
N ARG A 612 -12.76 3.98 -26.18
CA ARG A 612 -13.50 3.13 -25.24
C ARG A 612 -13.08 1.67 -25.37
N ASP A 613 -13.01 1.16 -26.59
CA ASP A 613 -12.66 -0.24 -26.86
C ASP A 613 -11.23 -0.53 -26.41
N LEU A 614 -10.29 0.38 -26.69
CA LEU A 614 -8.91 0.31 -26.20
C LEU A 614 -8.83 0.27 -24.66
N VAL A 615 -9.59 1.13 -23.97
CA VAL A 615 -9.62 1.15 -22.50
C VAL A 615 -10.19 -0.17 -21.98
N ALA A 616 -11.26 -0.70 -22.58
CA ALA A 616 -11.86 -1.97 -22.19
C ALA A 616 -10.91 -3.16 -22.38
N GLU A 617 -10.23 -3.21 -23.54
CA GLU A 617 -9.23 -4.26 -23.85
C GLU A 617 -8.07 -4.24 -22.85
N GLU A 618 -7.54 -3.07 -22.51
CA GLU A 618 -6.41 -2.92 -21.59
C GLU A 618 -6.81 -3.24 -20.14
N LEU A 619 -8.04 -2.90 -19.73
CA LEU A 619 -8.58 -3.31 -18.44
C LEU A 619 -8.74 -4.83 -18.36
N PHE A 620 -9.24 -5.45 -19.43
CA PHE A 620 -9.41 -6.90 -19.52
C PHE A 620 -8.05 -7.61 -19.49
N ARG A 621 -7.06 -7.12 -20.25
CA ARG A 621 -5.68 -7.62 -20.21
C ARG A 621 -5.09 -7.56 -18.80
N ALA A 622 -5.27 -6.43 -18.12
CA ALA A 622 -4.76 -6.26 -16.75
C ALA A 622 -5.44 -7.25 -15.78
N TRP A 623 -6.74 -7.45 -15.93
CA TRP A 623 -7.48 -8.45 -15.17
C TRP A 623 -6.97 -9.88 -15.44
N GLU A 624 -6.77 -10.28 -16.69
CA GLU A 624 -6.22 -11.61 -17.05
C GLU A 624 -4.84 -11.85 -16.44
N ILE A 625 -3.95 -10.85 -16.45
CA ILE A 625 -2.63 -10.95 -15.83
C ILE A 625 -2.77 -11.21 -14.32
N LEU A 626 -3.64 -10.47 -13.64
CA LEU A 626 -3.84 -10.59 -12.21
C LEU A 626 -4.52 -11.91 -11.81
N GLU A 627 -5.44 -12.43 -12.63
CA GLU A 627 -6.07 -13.74 -12.41
C GLU A 627 -5.07 -14.88 -12.65
N SER A 628 -4.28 -14.80 -13.73
CA SER A 628 -3.27 -15.83 -14.03
C SER A 628 -2.17 -15.88 -12.96
N ALA A 629 -1.82 -14.75 -12.37
CA ALA A 629 -0.84 -14.70 -11.29
C ALA A 629 -1.40 -15.24 -9.96
N ALA A 630 -2.71 -15.23 -9.75
CA ALA A 630 -3.34 -15.80 -8.56
C ALA A 630 -3.04 -17.29 -8.39
N ASP A 631 -2.89 -18.00 -9.52
CA ASP A 631 -2.63 -19.44 -9.56
C ASP A 631 -1.12 -19.77 -9.59
N SER A 632 -0.22 -18.80 -9.82
CA SER A 632 1.17 -19.06 -10.23
C SER A 632 2.26 -18.36 -9.37
N GLY A 633 1.92 -17.50 -8.40
CA GLY A 633 2.90 -16.81 -7.56
C GLY A 633 2.74 -15.27 -7.53
N PRO A 634 3.80 -14.53 -7.16
CA PRO A 634 3.72 -13.07 -7.01
C PRO A 634 3.37 -12.40 -8.34
N VAL A 635 2.48 -11.41 -8.30
CA VAL A 635 2.06 -10.65 -9.49
C VAL A 635 3.27 -9.96 -10.10
N PRO A 636 3.59 -10.22 -11.38
CA PRO A 636 4.66 -9.51 -12.04
C PRO A 636 4.19 -8.07 -12.37
N HIS A 637 4.42 -7.12 -11.47
CA HIS A 637 4.13 -5.70 -11.69
C HIS A 637 4.75 -5.20 -13.00
N ALA A 638 5.93 -5.72 -13.34
CA ALA A 638 6.60 -5.45 -14.62
C ALA A 638 5.74 -5.86 -15.84
N LEU A 639 4.99 -6.97 -15.76
CA LEU A 639 4.11 -7.42 -16.85
C LEU A 639 2.82 -6.57 -16.91
N LEU A 640 2.26 -6.21 -15.76
CA LEU A 640 1.08 -5.35 -15.67
C LEU A 640 1.34 -3.98 -16.30
N CYS A 641 2.46 -3.35 -15.93
CA CYS A 641 2.88 -2.02 -16.38
C CYS A 641 3.77 -2.05 -17.63
N ALA A 642 4.00 -3.20 -18.26
CA ALA A 642 4.77 -3.28 -19.49
C ALA A 642 4.17 -2.33 -20.57
N PRO A 643 4.98 -1.55 -21.26
CA PRO A 643 4.50 -0.70 -22.36
C PRO A 643 3.77 -1.54 -23.43
N PRO A 644 2.74 -0.99 -24.09
CA PRO A 644 2.09 -1.73 -25.19
C PRO A 644 3.08 -1.96 -26.33
N PRO A 645 3.03 -3.15 -26.99
CA PRO A 645 3.91 -3.44 -28.12
C PRO A 645 3.40 -2.74 -29.38
N LEU A 646 3.46 -1.41 -29.40
CA LEU A 646 2.90 -0.57 -30.46
C LEU A 646 3.48 -0.92 -31.84
N HIS A 647 4.76 -1.33 -31.90
CA HIS A 647 5.44 -1.75 -33.12
C HIS A 647 4.79 -2.97 -33.80
N ALA A 648 4.09 -3.82 -33.04
CA ALA A 648 3.37 -4.98 -33.56
C ALA A 648 1.91 -4.67 -33.90
N GLN A 649 1.36 -3.57 -33.38
CA GLN A 649 -0.04 -3.18 -33.56
C GLN A 649 -0.28 -2.30 -34.80
N HIS A 650 0.74 -1.60 -35.29
CA HIS A 650 0.61 -0.64 -36.38
C HIS A 650 1.57 -0.95 -37.54
N THR A 651 1.05 -0.89 -38.76
CA THR A 651 1.82 -1.18 -40.00
C THR A 651 2.56 0.03 -40.53
N ALA A 652 2.17 1.23 -40.10
CA ALA A 652 2.81 2.49 -40.51
C ALA A 652 2.73 3.51 -39.37
N TRP A 653 3.61 4.54 -39.44
CA TRP A 653 3.77 5.53 -38.42
C TRP A 653 3.78 6.94 -38.98
N ALA A 654 3.29 7.89 -38.18
CA ALA A 654 3.47 9.32 -38.44
C ALA A 654 4.02 9.99 -37.17
N LEU A 655 4.66 11.14 -37.37
CA LEU A 655 5.11 12.04 -36.32
C LEU A 655 4.43 13.39 -36.49
N ALA A 656 3.68 13.81 -35.49
CA ALA A 656 3.20 15.20 -35.39
C ALA A 656 4.22 15.95 -34.54
N SER A 657 4.95 16.89 -35.12
CA SER A 657 6.08 17.59 -34.48
C SER A 657 5.99 19.11 -34.57
N VAL A 658 6.68 19.78 -33.63
CA VAL A 658 6.82 21.22 -33.50
C VAL A 658 8.15 21.54 -32.80
N ARG A 659 8.66 22.75 -32.91
CA ARG A 659 9.79 23.15 -32.05
C ARG A 659 9.41 23.16 -30.58
N PRO A 660 10.33 22.74 -29.68
CA PRO A 660 10.10 22.82 -28.23
C PRO A 660 9.73 24.25 -27.82
N GLY A 661 8.68 24.39 -27.02
CA GLY A 661 8.26 25.68 -26.50
C GLY A 661 6.73 25.87 -26.40
N PRO A 662 6.25 27.13 -26.54
CA PRO A 662 4.82 27.43 -26.29
C PRO A 662 3.87 26.77 -27.29
N ASP A 663 4.34 26.39 -28.46
CA ASP A 663 3.52 25.78 -29.51
C ASP A 663 3.30 24.28 -29.32
N GLU A 664 4.06 23.61 -28.43
CA GLU A 664 3.78 22.22 -28.02
C GLU A 664 2.36 22.05 -27.43
N GLY A 665 1.94 22.98 -26.58
CA GLY A 665 0.59 22.98 -26.01
C GLY A 665 -0.49 23.16 -27.07
N ARG A 666 -0.20 23.95 -28.13
CA ARG A 666 -1.11 24.15 -29.27
C ARG A 666 -1.19 22.89 -30.12
N LEU A 667 -0.04 22.23 -30.39
CA LEU A 667 -0.01 20.92 -31.06
C LEU A 667 -0.80 19.89 -30.28
N ARG A 668 -0.54 19.76 -28.96
CA ARG A 668 -1.28 18.84 -28.09
C ARG A 668 -2.79 19.08 -28.14
N GLY A 669 -3.24 20.30 -28.18
CA GLY A 669 -4.64 20.67 -28.34
C GLY A 669 -5.28 20.25 -29.69
N ARG A 670 -4.47 19.90 -30.71
CA ARG A 670 -4.93 19.40 -31.99
C ARG A 670 -4.97 17.90 -32.15
N LEU A 671 -4.37 17.15 -31.19
CA LEU A 671 -4.22 15.69 -31.30
C LEU A 671 -5.57 14.97 -31.41
N LEU A 672 -6.58 15.41 -30.67
CA LEU A 672 -7.92 14.81 -30.76
C LEU A 672 -8.56 15.02 -32.14
N ALA A 673 -8.42 16.20 -32.72
CA ALA A 673 -8.90 16.49 -34.08
C ALA A 673 -8.14 15.67 -35.13
N LEU A 674 -6.83 15.47 -34.93
CA LEU A 674 -6.01 14.58 -35.76
C LEU A 674 -6.51 13.12 -35.69
N LEU A 675 -6.83 12.60 -34.52
CA LEU A 675 -7.42 11.23 -34.37
C LEU A 675 -8.73 11.12 -35.14
N ALA A 676 -9.63 12.11 -35.02
CA ALA A 676 -10.90 12.14 -35.75
C ALA A 676 -10.71 12.17 -37.27
N ALA A 677 -9.84 13.03 -37.77
CA ALA A 677 -9.57 13.15 -39.21
C ALA A 677 -8.90 11.88 -39.78
N LEU A 678 -8.03 11.23 -39.04
CA LEU A 678 -7.42 9.96 -39.45
C LEU A 678 -8.44 8.82 -39.47
N ALA A 679 -9.36 8.80 -38.51
CA ALA A 679 -10.47 7.83 -38.52
C ALA A 679 -11.40 8.04 -39.72
N GLU A 680 -11.77 9.28 -40.03
CA GLU A 680 -12.56 9.64 -41.25
C GLU A 680 -11.81 9.31 -42.54
N ALA A 681 -10.48 9.35 -42.53
CA ALA A 681 -9.65 8.92 -43.66
C ALA A 681 -9.49 7.40 -43.79
N GLY A 682 -10.22 6.60 -42.98
CA GLY A 682 -10.24 5.15 -43.05
C GLY A 682 -9.28 4.42 -42.13
N SER A 683 -8.72 5.12 -41.12
CA SER A 683 -7.82 4.53 -40.11
C SER A 683 -8.40 4.71 -38.70
N PRO A 684 -9.50 4.00 -38.33
CA PRO A 684 -10.19 4.18 -37.06
C PRO A 684 -9.40 3.65 -35.87
N ASP A 685 -8.46 2.75 -36.08
CA ASP A 685 -7.56 2.13 -35.13
C ASP A 685 -6.24 2.90 -34.90
N THR A 686 -6.22 4.18 -35.33
CA THR A 686 -5.11 5.09 -35.07
C THR A 686 -4.91 5.34 -33.58
N ARG A 687 -3.66 5.31 -33.14
CA ARG A 687 -3.29 5.54 -31.74
C ARG A 687 -2.17 6.57 -31.61
N ILE A 688 -2.35 7.57 -30.76
CA ILE A 688 -1.31 8.54 -30.42
C ILE A 688 -0.65 8.12 -29.11
N TRP A 689 0.70 8.03 -29.12
CA TRP A 689 1.43 7.84 -27.88
C TRP A 689 1.48 9.16 -27.09
N PRO A 690 1.01 9.20 -25.83
CA PRO A 690 0.79 10.46 -25.11
C PRO A 690 2.05 11.12 -24.56
N ARG A 691 3.20 10.49 -24.70
CA ARG A 691 4.49 11.06 -24.29
C ARG A 691 5.19 11.68 -25.49
N PRO A 692 5.55 12.97 -25.43
CA PRO A 692 6.29 13.58 -26.52
C PRO A 692 7.66 12.91 -26.65
N LEU A 693 8.06 12.72 -27.89
CA LEU A 693 9.40 12.32 -28.26
C LEU A 693 10.21 13.58 -28.49
N THR A 694 11.36 13.71 -27.86
CA THR A 694 12.25 14.87 -28.07
C THR A 694 13.50 14.37 -28.77
N ALA A 695 13.76 14.90 -29.97
CA ALA A 695 14.98 14.60 -30.71
C ALA A 695 15.34 15.85 -31.53
N ASP A 696 16.63 16.22 -31.62
CA ASP A 696 17.21 17.23 -32.49
C ASP A 696 16.41 18.54 -32.58
N ASP A 697 16.11 19.15 -31.42
CA ASP A 697 15.37 20.43 -31.37
C ASP A 697 13.90 20.34 -31.83
N GLN A 698 13.31 19.15 -31.86
CA GLN A 698 11.88 18.93 -32.10
C GLN A 698 11.22 18.18 -30.97
N ALA A 699 10.02 18.59 -30.59
CA ALA A 699 9.09 17.86 -29.76
C ALA A 699 7.94 17.31 -30.59
N GLY A 700 7.63 16.03 -30.49
CA GLY A 700 6.62 15.43 -31.36
C GLY A 700 5.89 14.25 -30.71
N TYR A 701 4.71 13.93 -31.23
CA TYR A 701 3.90 12.79 -30.79
C TYR A 701 3.89 11.72 -31.88
N ALA A 702 4.28 10.50 -31.50
CA ALA A 702 4.22 9.35 -32.39
C ALA A 702 2.76 8.90 -32.58
N ILE A 703 2.40 8.62 -33.81
CA ILE A 703 1.06 8.21 -34.22
C ILE A 703 1.16 6.90 -34.98
N GLY A 704 0.64 5.82 -34.39
CA GLY A 704 0.44 4.56 -35.06
C GLY A 704 -0.78 4.63 -35.97
N LEU A 705 -0.63 4.34 -37.26
CA LEU A 705 -1.66 4.54 -38.27
C LEU A 705 -2.55 3.30 -38.51
N GLY A 706 -2.52 2.33 -37.56
CA GLY A 706 -3.39 1.17 -37.66
C GLY A 706 -3.03 0.18 -38.76
N ALA A 707 -4.02 -0.65 -39.10
CA ALA A 707 -3.88 -1.69 -40.13
C ALA A 707 -4.05 -1.11 -41.56
N THR A 708 -4.83 -0.04 -41.70
CA THR A 708 -5.13 0.59 -43.00
C THR A 708 -4.69 2.05 -42.98
N PRO A 709 -3.38 2.32 -43.07
CA PRO A 709 -2.87 3.68 -43.01
C PRO A 709 -3.29 4.51 -44.23
N PRO A 710 -3.58 5.83 -44.06
CA PRO A 710 -3.84 6.71 -45.21
C PRO A 710 -2.58 6.85 -46.07
N ASP A 711 -2.76 7.15 -47.36
CA ASP A 711 -1.61 7.45 -48.21
C ASP A 711 -0.87 8.73 -47.77
N GLY A 712 0.38 8.87 -48.21
CA GLY A 712 1.22 9.98 -47.80
C GLY A 712 0.68 11.36 -48.21
N HIS A 713 -0.07 11.48 -49.33
CA HIS A 713 -0.65 12.71 -49.78
C HIS A 713 -1.80 13.15 -48.84
N ARG A 714 -2.68 12.20 -48.52
CA ARG A 714 -3.80 12.44 -47.59
C ARG A 714 -3.31 12.82 -46.20
N LEU A 715 -2.23 12.21 -45.72
CA LEU A 715 -1.63 12.55 -44.44
C LEU A 715 -1.11 13.98 -44.40
N VAL A 716 -0.45 14.42 -45.48
CA VAL A 716 0.03 15.81 -45.61
C VAL A 716 -1.13 16.82 -45.67
N GLU A 717 -2.23 16.50 -46.37
CA GLU A 717 -3.43 17.34 -46.40
C GLU A 717 -4.03 17.52 -45.00
N ILE A 718 -4.23 16.42 -44.26
CA ILE A 718 -4.73 16.43 -42.87
C ILE A 718 -3.82 17.31 -42.00
N GLY A 719 -2.50 17.13 -42.10
CA GLY A 719 -1.53 17.96 -41.39
C GLY A 719 -1.63 19.44 -41.73
N ALA A 720 -1.67 19.79 -43.02
CA ALA A 720 -1.77 21.17 -43.49
C ALA A 720 -3.07 21.86 -43.03
N GLU A 721 -4.16 21.13 -42.94
CA GLU A 721 -5.44 21.65 -42.46
C GLU A 721 -5.45 21.87 -40.94
N LEU A 722 -5.13 20.82 -40.17
CA LEU A 722 -5.31 20.81 -38.71
C LEU A 722 -4.20 21.53 -37.95
N LEU A 723 -2.98 21.58 -38.51
CA LEU A 723 -1.86 22.26 -37.85
C LEU A 723 -1.70 23.71 -38.34
N ARG A 724 -2.62 24.20 -39.17
CA ARG A 724 -2.61 25.57 -39.64
C ARG A 724 -2.56 26.60 -38.50
N GLY A 725 -1.61 27.56 -38.60
CA GLY A 725 -1.40 28.58 -37.59
C GLY A 725 -0.55 28.16 -36.39
N ILE A 726 0.05 26.97 -36.40
CA ILE A 726 1.10 26.57 -35.45
C ILE A 726 2.43 26.66 -36.23
N PRO A 727 3.33 27.57 -35.86
CA PRO A 727 4.62 27.71 -36.54
C PRO A 727 5.43 26.44 -36.51
N ASP A 728 6.07 26.09 -37.61
CA ASP A 728 6.96 24.92 -37.75
C ASP A 728 6.32 23.56 -37.38
N ALA A 729 4.98 23.51 -37.23
CA ALA A 729 4.28 22.25 -36.98
C ALA A 729 4.16 21.44 -38.27
N SER A 730 4.40 20.13 -38.16
CA SER A 730 4.30 19.18 -39.28
C SER A 730 3.64 17.88 -38.87
N LEU A 731 3.02 17.20 -39.82
CA LEU A 731 2.59 15.84 -39.75
C LEU A 731 3.22 15.06 -40.90
N ALA A 732 4.14 14.18 -40.60
CA ALA A 732 4.90 13.45 -41.62
C ALA A 732 4.89 11.95 -41.31
N ARG A 733 4.85 11.13 -42.40
CA ARG A 733 5.07 9.69 -42.29
C ARG A 733 6.52 9.43 -41.93
N VAL A 734 6.73 8.53 -40.96
CA VAL A 734 8.06 8.17 -40.48
C VAL A 734 8.23 6.67 -40.42
N GLU A 735 9.45 6.20 -40.56
CA GLU A 735 9.79 4.81 -40.32
C GLU A 735 9.89 4.55 -38.81
N LEU A 736 9.50 3.35 -38.40
CA LEU A 736 9.59 2.94 -36.97
C LEU A 736 11.01 3.13 -36.41
N SER A 737 12.03 2.91 -37.23
CA SER A 737 13.44 3.13 -36.88
C SER A 737 13.74 4.57 -36.43
N ALA A 738 13.02 5.56 -36.96
CA ALA A 738 13.17 6.97 -36.56
C ALA A 738 12.58 7.28 -35.17
N LEU A 739 11.69 6.44 -34.63
CA LEU A 739 11.09 6.59 -33.31
C LEU A 739 11.90 5.91 -32.21
N ARG A 740 12.85 5.02 -32.54
CA ARG A 740 13.67 4.23 -31.61
C ARG A 740 14.75 5.01 -30.85
N PRO A 741 15.45 5.98 -31.44
CA PRO A 741 16.53 6.70 -30.76
C PRO A 741 16.10 7.46 -29.52
N THR A 742 14.79 7.62 -29.30
CA THR A 742 14.23 8.37 -28.17
C THR A 742 14.30 7.62 -26.83
N GLY A 743 14.80 6.36 -26.80
CA GLY A 743 14.89 5.57 -25.56
C GLY A 743 13.52 5.16 -24.96
N ASN A 744 12.41 5.43 -25.68
CA ASN A 744 11.08 5.11 -25.17
C ASN A 744 10.78 3.61 -25.32
N PRO A 745 10.52 2.89 -24.21
CA PRO A 745 10.33 1.43 -24.22
C PRO A 745 9.12 0.97 -25.05
N ALA A 746 8.13 1.86 -25.32
CA ALA A 746 6.98 1.53 -26.17
C ALA A 746 7.35 1.24 -27.65
N PHE A 747 8.52 1.68 -28.09
CA PHE A 747 9.04 1.49 -29.45
C PHE A 747 10.26 0.55 -29.50
N ALA A 748 10.69 -0.01 -28.36
CA ALA A 748 11.75 -1.00 -28.32
C ALA A 748 11.28 -2.33 -28.94
N LEU A 749 12.15 -2.97 -29.74
CA LEU A 749 12.01 -4.39 -30.06
C LEU A 749 12.65 -5.18 -28.92
N PHE A 750 11.95 -6.18 -28.41
CA PHE A 750 12.55 -7.21 -27.55
C PHE A 750 13.48 -8.10 -28.34
#